data_9f13fcdfccb32e561d2771658a7b0632
#
_entry.id   9f13fcdfccb32e561d2771658a7b0632
#
_cell.length_a   1.000
_cell.length_b   1.000
_cell.length_c   1.000
_cell.angle_alpha   90.00
_cell.angle_beta   90.00
_cell.angle_gamma   90.00
#
_symmetry.space_group_name_H-M   'P 1'
#
loop_
_entity.id
_entity.type
_entity.pdbx_description
1 polymer ?
#
loop_
_entity_poly.entity_id
_entity_poly.type
_entity_poly.pdbx_seq_one_letter_code
_entity_poly.pdbx_strand_id
1 'polypeptide(L)'
;MRIGSHRSAAGGVGNAIREAVELGFDCVQLFTANQRQWKPRQPSKDECLDWFEAIQIAGWINPDDHRVVSHNSYLVNLASPDTRARNKSIALQRSELERCEMLQIRLCVMHPGAHLGAKRSPKEVNNLEAQPSAEKLAGIKRLADSLNQLHKELPGYKVLTCLENTVGAGTTLGYNFNQLAATKEFVRESDRVSFCIDTCHAVAAGYCMDTAESAKKTLKFIDTYLGLEQVRVIHANDSLFPCGSRKDRHAHILDGLCGGACFHAITNVKLWKNVPMILETPKEGLYQGRDWDLENADRLRDIKKNKSAFNSRKPNLGAKRSLKKIPILGLLLAISHLFIHVGCKTNTLDQIRGDSSYETTPAFDSSTLPNVQEAGQLSQANQFMESGDYDNALNIFQEILQENPKLPEAWVGVGQIQSHKQDWTQAETAFSNAAALDSENFDAQFGRGKALQVLNRLVDAIRAYHRALLVRPDDFDANLNMATAYLQLDEARSAIVFAEKSVKLKPDSGVARINLGVAYELSGKPDLAIQQYELAAELMEPTPQLLTNLLNAYAQSKRYREAVNAALLLVKLAPNANSYERLGWAYFRVKNYERSLWGYREAVRLDPKHWPSWNGVGVNLLNAWVIGGKTDVNLQSSAKSAFERSLQQNPEQPKVAKLIKTFKL
;
A
#
# COMPACT_ATOMS: atom_id res chain seq x y z
N MET A 1 27.74 -2.84 -15.79
CA MET A 1 26.38 -2.29 -15.73
C MET A 1 25.74 -2.90 -14.50
N ARG A 2 25.30 -2.07 -13.57
CA ARG A 2 24.60 -2.51 -12.36
C ARG A 2 23.11 -2.41 -12.61
N ILE A 3 22.39 -3.51 -12.51
CA ILE A 3 20.93 -3.55 -12.66
C ILE A 3 20.31 -3.93 -11.33
N GLY A 4 19.29 -3.21 -10.96
CA GLY A 4 18.48 -3.45 -9.78
C GLY A 4 17.02 -3.14 -10.02
N SER A 5 16.23 -3.24 -8.98
CA SER A 5 14.82 -2.96 -9.02
C SER A 5 14.39 -2.24 -7.75
N HIS A 6 13.30 -1.49 -7.83
CA HIS A 6 12.64 -0.96 -6.65
C HIS A 6 12.00 -2.10 -5.86
N ARG A 7 12.36 -2.25 -4.58
CA ARG A 7 11.89 -3.34 -3.70
C ARG A 7 11.19 -2.82 -2.45
N SER A 8 10.25 -3.62 -1.99
CA SER A 8 9.48 -3.27 -0.79
C SER A 8 10.34 -3.41 0.46
N ALA A 9 10.29 -2.39 1.32
CA ALA A 9 10.85 -2.43 2.68
C ALA A 9 9.86 -2.97 3.72
N ALA A 10 8.75 -3.57 3.30
CA ALA A 10 7.77 -4.16 4.22
C ALA A 10 8.43 -5.23 5.09
N GLY A 11 8.19 -5.14 6.41
CA GLY A 11 8.82 -6.03 7.39
C GLY A 11 10.24 -5.64 7.83
N GLY A 12 10.78 -4.55 7.30
CA GLY A 12 12.09 -3.99 7.62
C GLY A 12 12.90 -3.65 6.39
N VAL A 13 13.71 -2.58 6.50
CA VAL A 13 14.51 -2.07 5.36
C VAL A 13 15.51 -3.11 4.84
N GLY A 14 16.03 -3.99 5.70
CA GLY A 14 16.96 -5.07 5.32
C GLY A 14 16.34 -6.10 4.36
N ASN A 15 15.02 -6.24 4.34
CA ASN A 15 14.35 -7.19 3.43
C ASN A 15 14.53 -6.82 1.96
N ALA A 16 14.53 -5.51 1.64
CA ALA A 16 14.77 -5.06 0.27
C ALA A 16 16.15 -5.51 -0.26
N ILE A 17 17.16 -5.51 0.61
CA ILE A 17 18.53 -5.99 0.27
C ILE A 17 18.51 -7.50 0.05
N ARG A 18 17.92 -8.27 0.98
CA ARG A 18 17.87 -9.74 0.89
C ARG A 18 17.14 -10.20 -0.36
N GLU A 19 16.02 -9.55 -0.67
CA GLU A 19 15.24 -9.85 -1.88
C GLU A 19 16.02 -9.52 -3.16
N ALA A 20 16.72 -8.36 -3.20
CA ALA A 20 17.55 -8.00 -4.34
C ALA A 20 18.67 -9.02 -4.59
N VAL A 21 19.34 -9.48 -3.52
CA VAL A 21 20.41 -10.49 -3.60
C VAL A 21 19.86 -11.85 -4.04
N GLU A 22 18.73 -12.29 -3.49
CA GLU A 22 18.07 -13.55 -3.86
C GLU A 22 17.71 -13.57 -5.36
N LEU A 23 17.33 -12.41 -5.90
CA LEU A 23 17.01 -12.24 -7.31
C LEU A 23 18.25 -12.04 -8.21
N GLY A 24 19.44 -11.96 -7.62
CA GLY A 24 20.69 -11.75 -8.37
C GLY A 24 20.81 -10.34 -8.95
N PHE A 25 20.24 -9.33 -8.28
CA PHE A 25 20.45 -7.93 -8.64
C PHE A 25 21.76 -7.38 -8.09
N ASP A 26 22.34 -6.42 -8.83
CA ASP A 26 23.61 -5.77 -8.47
C ASP A 26 23.42 -4.58 -7.51
N CYS A 27 22.20 -4.03 -7.46
CA CYS A 27 21.81 -2.87 -6.67
C CYS A 27 20.30 -2.90 -6.38
N VAL A 28 19.82 -2.00 -5.53
CA VAL A 28 18.41 -1.91 -5.15
C VAL A 28 18.00 -0.47 -4.87
N GLN A 29 16.74 -0.14 -5.14
CA GLN A 29 16.08 1.06 -4.65
C GLN A 29 14.96 0.66 -3.68
N LEU A 30 14.76 1.49 -2.67
CA LEU A 30 13.70 1.30 -1.68
C LEU A 30 13.20 2.64 -1.16
N PHE A 31 12.04 2.61 -0.52
CA PHE A 31 11.61 3.68 0.37
C PHE A 31 12.07 3.34 1.79
N THR A 32 12.81 4.23 2.44
CA THR A 32 13.31 4.00 3.80
C THR A 32 12.23 4.15 4.86
N ALA A 33 11.09 4.73 4.48
CA ALA A 33 9.90 4.90 5.32
C ALA A 33 8.63 4.90 4.47
N ASN A 34 7.49 4.92 5.14
CA ASN A 34 6.20 5.03 4.48
C ASN A 34 6.08 6.36 3.70
N GLN A 35 5.85 6.26 2.40
CA GLN A 35 5.81 7.39 1.46
C GLN A 35 4.69 8.40 1.70
N ARG A 36 3.67 8.07 2.49
CA ARG A 36 2.48 8.89 2.70
C ARG A 36 2.38 9.45 4.12
N GLN A 37 3.38 9.18 4.96
CA GLN A 37 3.46 9.76 6.29
C GLN A 37 4.27 11.05 6.29
N TRP A 38 3.68 12.12 6.85
CA TRP A 38 4.36 13.41 7.03
C TRP A 38 5.37 13.42 8.19
N LYS A 39 5.31 12.43 9.08
CA LYS A 39 6.21 12.25 10.23
C LYS A 39 6.58 10.77 10.37
N PRO A 40 7.37 10.21 9.46
CA PRO A 40 7.85 8.85 9.60
C PRO A 40 8.81 8.78 10.79
N ARG A 41 8.76 7.67 11.53
CA ARG A 41 9.71 7.43 12.61
C ARG A 41 11.11 7.12 12.06
N GLN A 42 12.12 7.32 12.88
CA GLN A 42 13.48 6.86 12.59
C GLN A 42 13.58 5.35 12.82
N PRO A 43 14.47 4.64 12.12
CA PRO A 43 14.74 3.23 12.35
C PRO A 43 15.22 2.99 13.79
N SER A 44 14.75 1.91 14.42
CA SER A 44 15.27 1.47 15.71
C SER A 44 16.70 0.92 15.59
N LYS A 45 17.37 0.74 16.72
CA LYS A 45 18.72 0.12 16.75
C LYS A 45 18.69 -1.28 16.12
N ASP A 46 17.67 -2.07 16.43
CA ASP A 46 17.53 -3.43 15.90
C ASP A 46 17.29 -3.43 14.39
N GLU A 47 16.53 -2.47 13.87
CA GLU A 47 16.33 -2.31 12.43
C GLU A 47 17.60 -1.86 11.72
N CYS A 48 18.43 -1.02 12.36
CA CYS A 48 19.75 -0.68 11.82
C CYS A 48 20.69 -1.88 11.84
N LEU A 49 20.69 -2.70 12.91
CA LEU A 49 21.49 -3.92 12.96
C LEU A 49 21.08 -4.93 11.88
N ASP A 50 19.76 -5.17 11.72
CA ASP A 50 19.21 -6.03 10.66
C ASP A 50 19.59 -5.53 9.26
N TRP A 51 19.57 -4.20 9.05
CA TRP A 51 20.02 -3.58 7.82
C TRP A 51 21.49 -3.86 7.52
N PHE A 52 22.38 -3.59 8.48
CA PHE A 52 23.83 -3.80 8.28
C PHE A 52 24.19 -5.27 8.14
N GLU A 53 23.47 -6.18 8.80
CA GLU A 53 23.60 -7.61 8.58
C GLU A 53 23.23 -7.99 7.14
N ALA A 54 22.11 -7.46 6.62
CA ALA A 54 21.70 -7.68 5.24
C ALA A 54 22.72 -7.15 4.23
N ILE A 55 23.29 -5.95 4.46
CA ILE A 55 24.37 -5.36 3.66
C ILE A 55 25.63 -6.24 3.68
N GLN A 56 25.99 -6.78 4.84
CA GLN A 56 27.14 -7.66 4.99
C GLN A 56 26.95 -8.98 4.24
N ILE A 57 25.80 -9.62 4.38
CA ILE A 57 25.45 -10.85 3.65
C ILE A 57 25.46 -10.61 2.12
N ALA A 58 25.00 -9.44 1.68
CA ALA A 58 25.03 -9.04 0.27
C ALA A 58 26.45 -8.79 -0.27
N GLY A 59 27.43 -8.60 0.60
CA GLY A 59 28.77 -8.14 0.21
C GLY A 59 28.81 -6.69 -0.29
N TRP A 60 27.82 -5.86 0.08
CA TRP A 60 27.69 -4.45 -0.35
C TRP A 60 28.25 -3.47 0.68
N ILE A 61 29.33 -3.85 1.35
CA ILE A 61 29.88 -3.20 2.55
C ILE A 61 30.35 -1.77 2.29
N ASN A 62 30.85 -1.47 1.07
CA ASN A 62 31.28 -0.12 0.75
C ASN A 62 30.09 0.75 0.29
N PRO A 63 29.63 1.73 1.08
CA PRO A 63 28.52 2.59 0.71
C PRO A 63 28.80 3.46 -0.52
N ASP A 64 30.07 3.78 -0.78
CA ASP A 64 30.48 4.59 -1.94
C ASP A 64 30.47 3.79 -3.26
N ASP A 65 30.18 2.48 -3.20
CA ASP A 65 29.83 1.68 -4.36
C ASP A 65 28.43 2.01 -4.92
N HIS A 66 27.62 2.77 -4.17
CA HIS A 66 26.32 3.25 -4.60
C HIS A 66 25.34 2.12 -5.02
N ARG A 67 25.36 0.99 -4.31
CA ARG A 67 24.47 -0.15 -4.64
C ARG A 67 23.07 0.01 -4.10
N VAL A 68 22.89 0.90 -3.14
CA VAL A 68 21.59 1.17 -2.52
C VAL A 68 21.17 2.59 -2.80
N VAL A 69 19.94 2.75 -3.25
CA VAL A 69 19.32 4.03 -3.58
C VAL A 69 18.06 4.17 -2.71
N SER A 70 17.89 5.32 -2.06
CA SER A 70 16.61 5.70 -1.48
C SER A 70 15.82 6.54 -2.47
N HIS A 71 14.51 6.39 -2.50
CA HIS A 71 13.61 7.33 -3.14
C HIS A 71 12.82 8.07 -2.05
N ASN A 72 12.66 9.38 -2.19
CA ASN A 72 11.90 10.16 -1.22
C ASN A 72 10.38 9.96 -1.38
N SER A 73 9.63 10.48 -0.40
CA SER A 73 8.16 10.46 -0.43
C SER A 73 7.59 11.37 -1.53
N TYR A 74 6.56 10.91 -2.23
CA TYR A 74 5.78 11.70 -3.20
C TYR A 74 5.04 12.91 -2.58
N LEU A 75 4.96 13.01 -1.24
CA LEU A 75 4.38 14.15 -0.55
C LEU A 75 5.27 15.40 -0.61
N VAL A 76 6.56 15.23 -0.88
CA VAL A 76 7.55 16.33 -0.85
C VAL A 76 7.36 17.24 -2.05
N ASN A 77 7.15 18.54 -1.77
CA ASN A 77 7.19 19.61 -2.77
C ASN A 77 8.00 20.79 -2.25
N LEU A 78 9.32 20.74 -2.43
CA LEU A 78 10.25 21.78 -1.99
C LEU A 78 10.13 23.08 -2.84
N ALA A 79 9.48 23.02 -4.01
CA ALA A 79 9.23 24.15 -4.90
C ALA A 79 7.92 24.90 -4.61
N SER A 80 7.12 24.44 -3.63
CA SER A 80 5.80 25.01 -3.32
C SER A 80 5.87 26.50 -2.98
N PRO A 81 4.99 27.35 -3.54
CA PRO A 81 4.86 28.74 -3.12
C PRO A 81 4.24 28.88 -1.73
N ASP A 82 3.43 27.93 -1.31
CA ASP A 82 2.87 27.87 0.03
C ASP A 82 3.97 27.53 1.05
N THR A 83 4.28 28.48 1.92
CA THR A 83 5.36 28.38 2.91
C THR A 83 5.07 27.25 3.93
N ARG A 84 3.82 27.04 4.33
CA ARG A 84 3.45 26.00 5.30
C ARG A 84 3.64 24.60 4.69
N ALA A 85 3.18 24.40 3.45
CA ALA A 85 3.38 23.15 2.71
C ALA A 85 4.86 22.89 2.43
N ARG A 86 5.62 23.95 2.05
CA ARG A 86 7.06 23.85 1.80
C ARG A 86 7.83 23.49 3.07
N ASN A 87 7.53 24.11 4.22
CA ASN A 87 8.18 23.77 5.49
C ASN A 87 7.90 22.33 5.94
N LYS A 88 6.68 21.82 5.71
CA LYS A 88 6.37 20.41 5.94
C LYS A 88 7.21 19.50 5.02
N SER A 89 7.36 19.88 3.77
CA SER A 89 8.17 19.14 2.79
C SER A 89 9.66 19.16 3.17
N ILE A 90 10.19 20.29 3.65
CA ILE A 90 11.58 20.40 4.16
C ILE A 90 11.79 19.48 5.36
N ALA A 91 10.85 19.46 6.32
CA ALA A 91 10.94 18.59 7.49
C ALA A 91 10.90 17.11 7.12
N LEU A 92 10.05 16.73 6.15
CA LEU A 92 9.96 15.34 5.67
C LEU A 92 11.23 14.95 4.92
N GLN A 93 11.74 15.81 4.02
CA GLN A 93 13.00 15.56 3.31
C GLN A 93 14.20 15.48 4.25
N ARG A 94 14.24 16.32 5.30
CA ARG A 94 15.26 16.21 6.35
C ARG A 94 15.25 14.82 6.97
N SER A 95 14.09 14.37 7.40
CA SER A 95 13.93 13.05 8.01
C SER A 95 14.36 11.90 7.08
N GLU A 96 14.16 12.04 5.76
CA GLU A 96 14.66 11.08 4.77
C GLU A 96 16.18 11.09 4.69
N LEU A 97 16.81 12.27 4.59
CA LEU A 97 18.27 12.38 4.55
C LEU A 97 18.94 11.86 5.84
N GLU A 98 18.33 12.11 7.01
CA GLU A 98 18.78 11.57 8.30
C GLU A 98 18.75 10.03 8.30
N ARG A 99 17.67 9.41 7.79
CA ARG A 99 17.59 7.94 7.65
C ARG A 99 18.64 7.41 6.68
N CYS A 100 18.80 8.08 5.55
CA CYS A 100 19.84 7.70 4.57
C CYS A 100 21.24 7.73 5.20
N GLU A 101 21.56 8.77 5.97
CA GLU A 101 22.87 8.86 6.65
C GLU A 101 23.03 7.77 7.70
N MET A 102 22.00 7.50 8.53
CA MET A 102 21.99 6.41 9.52
C MET A 102 22.23 5.04 8.88
N LEU A 103 21.61 4.78 7.72
CA LEU A 103 21.70 3.52 6.98
C LEU A 103 22.89 3.50 6.00
N GLN A 104 23.69 4.55 5.96
CA GLN A 104 24.81 4.74 5.02
C GLN A 104 24.41 4.65 3.53
N ILE A 105 23.19 5.07 3.20
CA ILE A 105 22.72 5.19 1.82
C ILE A 105 23.22 6.52 1.27
N ARG A 106 24.00 6.48 0.17
CA ARG A 106 24.63 7.67 -0.41
C ARG A 106 23.78 8.40 -1.44
N LEU A 107 22.74 7.78 -1.97
CA LEU A 107 21.91 8.31 -3.05
C LEU A 107 20.45 8.39 -2.60
N CYS A 108 19.89 9.60 -2.62
CA CYS A 108 18.47 9.85 -2.34
C CYS A 108 17.83 10.52 -3.57
N VAL A 109 17.04 9.77 -4.31
CA VAL A 109 16.28 10.29 -5.47
C VAL A 109 15.08 11.09 -5.00
N MET A 110 14.82 12.20 -5.67
CA MET A 110 13.63 13.01 -5.42
C MET A 110 13.13 13.74 -6.67
N HIS A 111 11.82 13.88 -6.77
CA HIS A 111 11.20 14.75 -7.77
C HIS A 111 11.40 16.22 -7.37
N PRO A 112 11.65 17.15 -8.33
CA PRO A 112 11.82 18.57 -8.06
C PRO A 112 10.58 19.26 -7.47
N GLY A 113 9.42 18.60 -7.52
CA GLY A 113 8.15 19.15 -7.07
C GLY A 113 7.44 20.00 -8.14
N ALA A 114 6.52 20.87 -7.71
CA ALA A 114 5.66 21.66 -8.57
C ALA A 114 5.61 23.12 -8.13
N HIS A 115 5.66 24.05 -9.09
CA HIS A 115 5.65 25.50 -8.82
C HIS A 115 4.24 26.05 -8.53
N LEU A 116 3.18 25.29 -8.79
CA LEU A 116 1.76 25.58 -8.54
C LEU A 116 1.21 26.90 -9.15
N GLY A 117 1.94 27.50 -10.09
CA GLY A 117 1.51 28.65 -10.87
C GLY A 117 0.74 28.27 -12.14
N ALA A 118 0.80 29.12 -13.18
CA ALA A 118 0.12 28.85 -14.43
C ALA A 118 0.61 27.54 -15.09
N LYS A 119 -0.32 26.78 -15.68
CA LYS A 119 0.01 25.57 -16.44
C LYS A 119 0.78 25.95 -17.71
N ARG A 120 1.64 25.04 -18.17
CA ARG A 120 2.43 25.17 -19.38
C ARG A 120 1.58 25.54 -20.60
N SER A 121 1.99 26.54 -21.38
CA SER A 121 1.32 26.88 -22.63
C SER A 121 1.58 25.84 -23.72
N PRO A 122 0.69 25.71 -24.73
CA PRO A 122 0.92 24.82 -25.87
C PRO A 122 2.22 25.12 -26.64
N LYS A 123 2.67 26.36 -26.67
CA LYS A 123 3.92 26.78 -27.34
C LYS A 123 5.18 26.30 -26.61
N GLU A 124 5.14 26.19 -25.30
CA GLU A 124 6.26 25.66 -24.49
C GLU A 124 6.35 24.12 -24.54
N VAL A 125 5.29 23.47 -25.05
CA VAL A 125 5.19 22.00 -25.11
C VAL A 125 6.27 21.38 -25.97
N ASN A 126 6.64 22.03 -27.06
CA ASN A 126 7.50 21.46 -28.10
C ASN A 126 8.91 22.06 -28.09
N ASN A 127 9.22 22.95 -27.15
CA ASN A 127 10.54 23.57 -27.04
C ASN A 127 11.27 23.08 -25.78
N LEU A 128 12.06 22.04 -25.93
CA LEU A 128 12.87 21.45 -24.85
C LEU A 128 14.07 22.33 -24.44
N GLU A 129 14.40 23.35 -25.24
CA GLU A 129 15.49 24.31 -24.98
C GLU A 129 14.97 25.62 -24.41
N ALA A 130 13.64 25.76 -24.25
CA ALA A 130 13.05 27.01 -23.75
C ALA A 130 13.56 27.35 -22.34
N GLN A 131 13.94 28.59 -22.15
CA GLN A 131 14.26 29.09 -20.81
C GLN A 131 13.01 29.02 -19.90
N PRO A 132 13.19 28.74 -18.59
CA PRO A 132 12.07 28.73 -17.66
C PRO A 132 11.35 30.09 -17.64
N SER A 133 10.01 30.06 -17.64
CA SER A 133 9.21 31.26 -17.36
C SER A 133 9.51 31.82 -15.97
N ALA A 134 9.15 33.08 -15.71
CA ALA A 134 9.38 33.72 -14.41
C ALA A 134 8.81 32.90 -13.22
N GLU A 135 7.63 32.30 -13.39
CA GLU A 135 6.98 31.46 -12.37
C GLU A 135 7.76 30.13 -12.11
N LYS A 136 8.25 29.51 -13.19
CA LYS A 136 9.08 28.30 -13.08
C LYS A 136 10.42 28.61 -12.45
N LEU A 137 11.04 29.72 -12.85
CA LEU A 137 12.29 30.17 -12.25
C LEU A 137 12.12 30.47 -10.75
N ALA A 138 11.00 31.09 -10.36
CA ALA A 138 10.67 31.27 -8.95
C ALA A 138 10.49 29.94 -8.21
N GLY A 139 9.89 28.94 -8.85
CA GLY A 139 9.78 27.57 -8.31
C GLY A 139 11.14 26.90 -8.16
N ILE A 140 12.01 27.01 -9.17
CA ILE A 140 13.40 26.50 -9.15
C ILE A 140 14.20 27.14 -8.01
N LYS A 141 14.09 28.47 -7.83
CA LYS A 141 14.76 29.16 -6.72
C LYS A 141 14.26 28.67 -5.36
N ARG A 142 12.95 28.50 -5.17
CA ARG A 142 12.40 27.96 -3.92
C ARG A 142 12.90 26.54 -3.62
N LEU A 143 13.00 25.68 -4.65
CA LEU A 143 13.59 24.36 -4.52
C LEU A 143 15.05 24.45 -4.06
N ALA A 144 15.86 25.28 -4.72
CA ALA A 144 17.27 25.47 -4.37
C ALA A 144 17.44 26.07 -2.96
N ASP A 145 16.61 27.04 -2.56
CA ASP A 145 16.62 27.62 -1.23
C ASP A 145 16.27 26.57 -0.16
N SER A 146 15.30 25.67 -0.45
CA SER A 146 14.96 24.57 0.44
C SER A 146 16.10 23.56 0.58
N LEU A 147 16.82 23.24 -0.49
CA LEU A 147 18.02 22.42 -0.46
C LEU A 147 19.16 23.10 0.31
N ASN A 148 19.39 24.40 0.09
CA ASN A 148 20.37 25.19 0.84
C ASN A 148 20.08 25.20 2.35
N GLN A 149 18.78 25.28 2.72
CA GLN A 149 18.37 25.16 4.11
C GLN A 149 18.69 23.77 4.68
N LEU A 150 18.35 22.70 3.96
CA LEU A 150 18.63 21.31 4.37
C LEU A 150 20.13 21.08 4.53
N HIS A 151 20.95 21.54 3.59
CA HIS A 151 22.40 21.40 3.66
C HIS A 151 22.98 22.12 4.88
N LYS A 152 22.51 23.33 5.18
CA LYS A 152 22.89 24.09 6.38
C LYS A 152 22.51 23.36 7.69
N GLU A 153 21.34 22.71 7.71
CA GLU A 153 20.83 22.01 8.88
C GLU A 153 21.46 20.63 9.08
N LEU A 154 22.00 20.02 8.00
CA LEU A 154 22.63 18.71 7.97
C LEU A 154 24.10 18.81 7.51
N PRO A 155 24.98 19.49 8.28
CA PRO A 155 26.36 19.67 7.89
C PRO A 155 27.12 18.34 7.94
N GLY A 156 27.98 18.09 6.94
CA GLY A 156 28.83 16.91 6.89
C GLY A 156 28.15 15.61 6.43
N TYR A 157 26.84 15.63 6.12
CA TYR A 157 26.15 14.48 5.56
C TYR A 157 26.69 14.17 4.16
N LYS A 158 26.88 12.87 3.89
CA LYS A 158 27.43 12.36 2.63
C LYS A 158 26.37 11.96 1.61
N VAL A 159 25.10 12.04 1.99
CA VAL A 159 23.98 11.71 1.12
C VAL A 159 23.85 12.75 0.01
N LEU A 160 23.84 12.28 -1.25
CA LEU A 160 23.58 13.10 -2.43
C LEU A 160 22.08 13.13 -2.72
N THR A 161 21.54 14.32 -2.91
CA THR A 161 20.19 14.49 -3.45
C THR A 161 20.24 14.35 -4.97
N CYS A 162 19.63 13.30 -5.53
CA CYS A 162 19.56 13.03 -6.96
C CYS A 162 18.22 13.57 -7.51
N LEU A 163 18.24 14.74 -8.14
CA LEU A 163 17.06 15.33 -8.76
C LEU A 163 16.65 14.53 -9.99
N GLU A 164 15.42 14.03 -9.99
CA GLU A 164 14.89 13.21 -11.08
C GLU A 164 14.16 14.07 -12.11
N ASN A 165 14.36 13.77 -13.41
CA ASN A 165 13.55 14.38 -14.46
C ASN A 165 12.10 13.85 -14.39
N THR A 166 11.14 14.72 -14.71
CA THR A 166 9.71 14.41 -14.65
C THR A 166 9.04 14.46 -16.02
N VAL A 167 7.83 13.95 -16.13
CA VAL A 167 7.05 13.97 -17.40
C VAL A 167 6.53 15.35 -17.80
N GLY A 168 6.57 16.35 -16.91
CA GLY A 168 6.04 17.67 -17.15
C GLY A 168 4.53 17.77 -17.15
N ALA A 169 3.85 16.95 -16.34
CA ALA A 169 2.42 17.04 -16.13
C ALA A 169 2.07 18.25 -15.23
N GLY A 170 1.00 18.96 -15.55
CA GLY A 170 0.51 20.08 -14.73
C GLY A 170 1.55 21.20 -14.56
N THR A 171 2.00 21.42 -13.31
CA THR A 171 2.97 22.45 -12.92
C THR A 171 4.28 21.86 -12.38
N THR A 172 4.56 20.58 -12.65
CA THR A 172 5.81 19.92 -12.21
C THR A 172 7.03 20.56 -12.85
N LEU A 173 8.11 20.64 -12.07
CA LEU A 173 9.44 21.06 -12.50
C LEU A 173 10.29 19.85 -12.91
N GLY A 174 11.42 20.09 -13.57
CA GLY A 174 12.39 19.06 -13.92
C GLY A 174 12.08 18.28 -15.20
N TYR A 175 11.01 18.59 -15.92
CA TYR A 175 10.73 17.98 -17.21
C TYR A 175 11.69 18.44 -18.32
N ASN A 176 12.38 19.52 -18.12
CA ASN A 176 13.43 20.07 -18.96
C ASN A 176 14.76 19.95 -18.23
N PHE A 177 15.78 19.41 -18.84
CA PHE A 177 17.09 19.22 -18.20
C PHE A 177 17.73 20.54 -17.76
N ASN A 178 17.48 21.65 -18.49
CA ASN A 178 17.92 22.97 -18.06
C ASN A 178 17.32 23.43 -16.72
N GLN A 179 16.11 22.96 -16.35
CA GLN A 179 15.51 23.29 -15.05
C GLN A 179 16.23 22.56 -13.90
N LEU A 180 16.68 21.34 -14.12
CA LEU A 180 17.50 20.58 -13.16
C LEU A 180 18.87 21.23 -13.00
N ALA A 181 19.52 21.60 -14.13
CA ALA A 181 20.79 22.30 -14.14
C ALA A 181 20.68 23.65 -13.38
N ALA A 182 19.69 24.47 -13.71
CA ALA A 182 19.45 25.73 -13.03
C ALA A 182 19.17 25.56 -11.52
N THR A 183 18.50 24.47 -11.11
CA THR A 183 18.33 24.19 -9.68
C THR A 183 19.68 23.99 -9.01
N LYS A 184 20.56 23.17 -9.59
CA LYS A 184 21.90 22.89 -9.05
C LYS A 184 22.77 24.14 -9.00
N GLU A 185 22.67 25.03 -10.00
CA GLU A 185 23.41 26.31 -10.03
C GLU A 185 23.02 27.26 -8.88
N PHE A 186 21.76 27.24 -8.41
CA PHE A 186 21.32 28.03 -7.26
C PHE A 186 21.63 27.39 -5.92
N VAL A 187 22.08 26.13 -5.89
CA VAL A 187 22.45 25.44 -4.65
C VAL A 187 23.91 25.77 -4.31
N ARG A 188 24.16 26.20 -3.06
CA ARG A 188 25.50 26.63 -2.59
C ARG A 188 26.48 25.47 -2.50
N GLU A 189 26.06 24.36 -1.89
CA GLU A 189 26.81 23.09 -1.82
C GLU A 189 26.37 22.19 -2.99
N SER A 190 26.68 22.63 -4.21
CA SER A 190 26.20 21.97 -5.44
C SER A 190 26.76 20.57 -5.66
N ASP A 191 27.87 20.22 -5.02
CA ASP A 191 28.46 18.88 -4.97
C ASP A 191 27.58 17.87 -4.23
N ARG A 192 26.67 18.33 -3.37
CA ARG A 192 25.67 17.48 -2.69
C ARG A 192 24.40 17.26 -3.54
N VAL A 193 24.34 17.77 -4.76
CA VAL A 193 23.23 17.60 -5.70
C VAL A 193 23.73 16.93 -6.96
N SER A 194 23.04 15.88 -7.37
CA SER A 194 23.29 15.09 -8.58
C SER A 194 21.96 14.85 -9.31
N PHE A 195 21.96 13.97 -10.32
CA PHE A 195 20.76 13.73 -11.13
C PHE A 195 20.41 12.25 -11.20
N CYS A 196 19.10 12.00 -11.28
CA CYS A 196 18.50 10.74 -11.69
C CYS A 196 17.84 10.93 -13.05
N ILE A 197 18.09 10.01 -13.98
CA ILE A 197 17.45 10.02 -15.30
C ILE A 197 16.47 8.86 -15.40
N ASP A 198 15.17 9.18 -15.44
CA ASP A 198 14.12 8.24 -15.80
C ASP A 198 13.84 8.29 -17.31
N THR A 199 13.94 7.15 -17.98
CA THR A 199 13.78 7.01 -19.42
C THR A 199 12.32 7.18 -19.86
N CYS A 200 11.35 6.68 -19.10
CA CYS A 200 9.92 6.88 -19.34
C CYS A 200 9.57 8.38 -19.22
N HIS A 201 10.04 9.02 -18.14
CA HIS A 201 9.81 10.45 -17.92
C HIS A 201 10.44 11.32 -19.00
N ALA A 202 11.67 11.02 -19.42
CA ALA A 202 12.34 11.75 -20.50
C ALA A 202 11.55 11.64 -21.81
N VAL A 203 11.16 10.43 -22.20
CA VAL A 203 10.35 10.20 -23.41
C VAL A 203 8.99 10.88 -23.29
N ALA A 204 8.29 10.73 -22.18
CA ALA A 204 7.01 11.40 -21.95
C ALA A 204 7.11 12.93 -21.95
N ALA A 205 8.24 13.51 -21.52
CA ALA A 205 8.49 14.94 -21.57
C ALA A 205 8.78 15.47 -22.98
N GLY A 206 9.16 14.59 -23.93
CA GLY A 206 9.43 14.95 -25.31
C GLY A 206 10.87 14.67 -25.79
N TYR A 207 11.73 14.09 -24.95
CA TYR A 207 13.05 13.63 -25.34
C TYR A 207 12.94 12.24 -25.99
N CYS A 208 12.62 12.19 -27.28
CA CYS A 208 12.43 10.93 -27.99
C CYS A 208 13.73 10.11 -28.03
N MET A 209 13.58 8.77 -27.89
CA MET A 209 14.72 7.85 -27.86
C MET A 209 14.47 6.56 -28.64
N ASP A 210 13.42 6.52 -29.46
CA ASP A 210 12.93 5.35 -30.20
C ASP A 210 13.85 4.93 -31.35
N THR A 211 14.71 5.82 -31.82
CA THR A 211 15.72 5.56 -32.86
C THR A 211 17.13 5.84 -32.32
N ALA A 212 18.16 5.28 -32.98
CA ALA A 212 19.55 5.53 -32.59
C ALA A 212 19.93 7.02 -32.69
N GLU A 213 19.37 7.74 -33.64
CA GLU A 213 19.61 9.16 -33.82
C GLU A 213 18.93 9.98 -32.73
N SER A 214 17.64 9.74 -32.45
CA SER A 214 16.90 10.42 -31.39
C SER A 214 17.50 10.13 -30.01
N ALA A 215 17.89 8.89 -29.74
CA ALA A 215 18.56 8.51 -28.49
C ALA A 215 19.92 9.22 -28.31
N LYS A 216 20.74 9.29 -29.38
CA LYS A 216 22.00 10.03 -29.36
C LYS A 216 21.77 11.54 -29.11
N LYS A 217 20.75 12.12 -29.72
CA LYS A 217 20.36 13.52 -29.50
C LYS A 217 19.96 13.76 -28.05
N THR A 218 19.15 12.88 -27.46
CA THR A 218 18.73 12.96 -26.05
C THR A 218 19.94 12.82 -25.11
N LEU A 219 20.86 11.87 -25.34
CA LEU A 219 22.08 11.78 -24.56
C LEU A 219 22.94 13.05 -24.66
N LYS A 220 22.99 13.69 -25.82
CA LYS A 220 23.68 14.98 -25.98
C LYS A 220 23.01 16.09 -25.16
N PHE A 221 21.69 16.11 -25.05
CA PHE A 221 20.98 17.05 -24.17
C PHE A 221 21.34 16.80 -22.69
N ILE A 222 21.34 15.53 -22.24
CA ILE A 222 21.75 15.19 -20.88
C ILE A 222 23.19 15.66 -20.62
N ASP A 223 24.10 15.38 -21.53
CA ASP A 223 25.49 15.79 -21.41
C ASP A 223 25.65 17.32 -21.37
N THR A 224 24.98 18.02 -22.28
CA THR A 224 25.08 19.49 -22.41
C THR A 224 24.56 20.24 -21.18
N TYR A 225 23.44 19.80 -20.60
CA TYR A 225 22.77 20.50 -19.50
C TYR A 225 23.18 19.97 -18.14
N LEU A 226 23.37 18.65 -18.00
CA LEU A 226 23.58 18.00 -16.71
C LEU A 226 25.01 17.49 -16.50
N GLY A 227 25.70 17.14 -17.59
CA GLY A 227 26.95 16.35 -17.54
C GLY A 227 26.69 14.87 -17.25
N LEU A 228 27.14 13.98 -18.12
CA LEU A 228 26.92 12.54 -17.94
C LEU A 228 27.54 12.00 -16.65
N GLU A 229 28.63 12.60 -16.18
CA GLU A 229 29.32 12.27 -14.93
C GLU A 229 28.53 12.69 -13.68
N GLN A 230 27.57 13.60 -13.80
CA GLN A 230 26.71 14.04 -12.69
C GLN A 230 25.47 13.16 -12.52
N VAL A 231 25.20 12.26 -13.46
CA VAL A 231 24.10 11.28 -13.35
C VAL A 231 24.55 10.15 -12.44
N ARG A 232 23.87 9.99 -11.31
CA ARG A 232 24.19 9.00 -10.27
C ARG A 232 23.18 7.86 -10.18
N VAL A 233 21.99 8.02 -10.73
CA VAL A 233 20.94 7.00 -10.78
C VAL A 233 20.28 7.03 -12.16
N ILE A 234 19.88 5.88 -12.65
CA ILE A 234 19.06 5.74 -13.85
C ILE A 234 17.84 4.90 -13.49
N HIS A 235 16.65 5.42 -13.74
CA HIS A 235 15.43 4.65 -13.77
C HIS A 235 15.21 4.14 -15.20
N ALA A 236 15.47 2.85 -15.39
CA ALA A 236 15.35 2.21 -16.69
C ALA A 236 13.93 1.66 -16.90
N ASN A 237 13.03 2.54 -17.27
CA ASN A 237 11.60 2.24 -17.44
C ASN A 237 11.16 2.46 -18.89
N ASP A 238 10.35 1.54 -19.45
CA ASP A 238 9.70 1.78 -20.74
C ASP A 238 8.41 2.57 -20.55
N SER A 239 7.87 3.16 -21.59
CA SER A 239 6.69 4.02 -21.54
C SER A 239 5.51 3.42 -22.28
N LEU A 240 4.34 3.34 -21.62
CA LEU A 240 3.08 2.95 -22.29
C LEU A 240 2.58 4.01 -23.29
N PHE A 241 3.09 5.24 -23.21
CA PHE A 241 2.62 6.35 -24.04
C PHE A 241 3.73 6.91 -24.92
N PRO A 242 3.36 7.51 -26.06
CA PRO A 242 4.34 8.03 -27.01
C PRO A 242 5.13 9.23 -26.48
N CYS A 243 6.23 9.53 -27.15
CA CYS A 243 7.07 10.69 -26.91
C CYS A 243 6.23 11.98 -26.85
N GLY A 244 6.45 12.80 -25.81
CA GLY A 244 5.73 14.06 -25.58
C GLY A 244 4.32 13.91 -24.97
N SER A 245 3.91 12.72 -24.59
CA SER A 245 2.58 12.43 -24.03
C SER A 245 2.30 13.08 -22.67
N ARG A 246 3.33 13.31 -21.86
CA ARG A 246 3.28 13.78 -20.47
C ARG A 246 2.48 12.90 -19.53
N LYS A 247 2.45 11.62 -19.84
CA LYS A 247 1.79 10.61 -19.02
C LYS A 247 2.84 9.72 -18.40
N ASP A 248 2.85 9.70 -17.09
CA ASP A 248 3.68 8.82 -16.30
C ASP A 248 2.99 7.46 -16.18
N ARG A 249 3.45 6.51 -16.98
CA ARG A 249 2.98 5.12 -16.95
C ARG A 249 4.08 4.23 -17.50
N HIS A 250 4.72 3.50 -16.59
CA HIS A 250 5.79 2.58 -16.90
C HIS A 250 5.27 1.32 -17.61
N ALA A 251 6.06 0.81 -18.53
CA ALA A 251 5.88 -0.48 -19.20
C ALA A 251 7.10 -1.37 -18.93
N HIS A 252 6.97 -2.66 -19.22
CA HIS A 252 8.12 -3.56 -19.23
C HIS A 252 9.07 -3.21 -20.38
N ILE A 253 10.35 -3.46 -20.18
CA ILE A 253 11.40 -3.18 -21.16
C ILE A 253 11.06 -3.85 -22.50
N LEU A 254 11.03 -3.09 -23.59
CA LEU A 254 10.63 -3.48 -24.95
C LEU A 254 9.14 -3.78 -25.16
N ASP A 255 8.30 -3.60 -24.16
CA ASP A 255 6.84 -3.72 -24.33
C ASP A 255 6.17 -2.33 -24.46
N GLY A 256 6.95 -1.24 -24.30
CA GLY A 256 6.51 0.15 -24.41
C GLY A 256 7.04 0.86 -25.67
N LEU A 257 7.02 2.19 -25.60
CA LEU A 257 7.29 3.09 -26.73
C LEU A 257 8.59 3.90 -26.61
N CYS A 258 9.43 3.65 -25.57
CA CYS A 258 10.80 4.20 -25.54
C CYS A 258 11.67 3.60 -26.63
N GLY A 259 11.43 2.33 -26.97
CA GLY A 259 12.13 1.61 -28.01
C GLY A 259 13.48 1.02 -27.59
N GLY A 260 13.93 -0.03 -28.28
CA GLY A 260 15.19 -0.70 -28.00
C GLY A 260 16.43 0.20 -28.16
N ALA A 261 16.36 1.23 -29.00
CA ALA A 261 17.42 2.21 -29.16
C ALA A 261 17.68 3.02 -27.89
N CYS A 262 16.63 3.35 -27.12
CA CYS A 262 16.73 4.01 -25.82
C CYS A 262 17.60 3.18 -24.88
N PHE A 263 17.22 1.92 -24.65
CA PHE A 263 17.92 1.06 -23.70
C PHE A 263 19.32 0.69 -24.16
N HIS A 264 19.54 0.52 -25.47
CA HIS A 264 20.86 0.34 -26.03
C HIS A 264 21.74 1.58 -25.78
N ALA A 265 21.21 2.77 -25.93
CA ALA A 265 21.95 4.00 -25.72
C ALA A 265 22.38 4.15 -24.24
N ILE A 266 21.45 4.05 -23.28
CA ILE A 266 21.74 4.23 -21.86
C ILE A 266 22.69 3.14 -21.31
N THR A 267 22.53 1.88 -21.72
CA THR A 267 23.34 0.77 -21.24
C THR A 267 24.79 0.79 -21.77
N ASN A 268 25.06 1.57 -22.83
CA ASN A 268 26.38 1.67 -23.46
C ASN A 268 27.13 2.98 -23.15
N VAL A 269 26.57 3.87 -22.32
CA VAL A 269 27.33 5.03 -21.79
C VAL A 269 28.44 4.53 -20.86
N LYS A 270 29.70 4.75 -21.25
CA LYS A 270 30.86 4.23 -20.50
C LYS A 270 30.93 4.77 -19.07
N LEU A 271 30.57 6.04 -18.86
CA LEU A 271 30.56 6.69 -17.53
C LEU A 271 29.52 6.05 -16.60
N TRP A 272 28.48 5.42 -17.13
CA TRP A 272 27.40 4.79 -16.36
C TRP A 272 27.62 3.31 -16.05
N LYS A 273 28.84 2.79 -16.28
CA LYS A 273 29.17 1.38 -16.02
C LYS A 273 28.81 0.92 -14.59
N ASN A 274 29.05 1.79 -13.61
CA ASN A 274 28.82 1.52 -12.18
C ASN A 274 27.61 2.32 -11.59
N VAL A 275 26.90 3.09 -12.40
CA VAL A 275 25.68 3.79 -11.99
C VAL A 275 24.56 2.76 -11.82
N PRO A 276 23.81 2.76 -10.71
CA PRO A 276 22.67 1.89 -10.53
C PRO A 276 21.57 2.20 -11.55
N MET A 277 21.16 1.18 -12.30
CA MET A 277 20.01 1.19 -13.20
C MET A 277 18.87 0.46 -12.52
N ILE A 278 17.86 1.19 -12.11
CA ILE A 278 16.74 0.70 -11.32
C ILE A 278 15.52 0.49 -12.22
N LEU A 279 14.88 -0.65 -12.06
CA LEU A 279 13.61 -0.99 -12.70
C LEU A 279 12.47 -0.61 -11.76
N GLU A 280 11.58 0.28 -12.22
CA GLU A 280 10.32 0.63 -11.55
C GLU A 280 9.12 0.19 -12.40
N THR A 281 9.32 -0.85 -13.18
CA THR A 281 8.32 -1.46 -14.05
C THR A 281 7.22 -2.11 -13.22
N PRO A 282 6.00 -2.33 -13.81
CA PRO A 282 4.91 -2.99 -13.11
C PRO A 282 5.33 -4.33 -12.50
N LYS A 283 4.90 -4.59 -11.26
CA LYS A 283 5.26 -5.82 -10.51
C LYS A 283 4.21 -6.93 -10.64
N GLU A 284 3.11 -6.64 -11.34
CA GLU A 284 1.95 -7.54 -11.41
C GLU A 284 2.19 -8.69 -12.38
N GLY A 285 1.81 -9.89 -11.94
CA GLY A 285 1.88 -11.11 -12.76
C GLY A 285 3.29 -11.70 -12.92
N LEU A 286 3.39 -12.71 -13.76
CA LEU A 286 4.64 -13.39 -14.10
C LEU A 286 4.78 -13.49 -15.62
N TYR A 287 5.98 -13.27 -16.13
CA TYR A 287 6.30 -13.57 -17.52
C TYR A 287 6.72 -15.04 -17.64
N GLN A 288 5.87 -15.85 -18.26
CA GLN A 288 6.13 -17.31 -18.44
C GLN A 288 6.51 -18.04 -17.14
N GLY A 289 5.91 -17.63 -16.00
CA GLY A 289 6.20 -18.21 -14.69
C GLY A 289 7.40 -17.62 -13.95
N ARG A 290 8.05 -16.59 -14.49
CA ARG A 290 9.21 -15.89 -13.95
C ARG A 290 8.84 -14.46 -13.53
N ASP A 291 9.53 -13.93 -12.53
CA ASP A 291 9.41 -12.54 -12.10
C ASP A 291 9.71 -11.56 -13.24
N TRP A 292 8.87 -10.54 -13.41
CA TRP A 292 9.02 -9.53 -14.44
C TRP A 292 10.31 -8.71 -14.32
N ASP A 293 10.78 -8.43 -13.12
CA ASP A 293 12.02 -7.66 -12.96
C ASP A 293 13.23 -8.45 -13.42
N LEU A 294 13.23 -9.77 -13.22
CA LEU A 294 14.28 -10.64 -13.78
C LEU A 294 14.24 -10.66 -15.32
N GLU A 295 13.06 -10.74 -15.90
CA GLU A 295 12.89 -10.67 -17.36
C GLU A 295 13.35 -9.32 -17.90
N ASN A 296 12.95 -8.21 -17.26
CA ASN A 296 13.37 -6.87 -17.67
C ASN A 296 14.88 -6.68 -17.53
N ALA A 297 15.49 -7.21 -16.48
CA ALA A 297 16.94 -7.16 -16.30
C ALA A 297 17.69 -7.94 -17.38
N ASP A 298 17.20 -9.11 -17.76
CA ASP A 298 17.80 -9.91 -18.83
C ASP A 298 17.61 -9.22 -20.19
N ARG A 299 16.47 -8.63 -20.46
CA ARG A 299 16.23 -7.81 -21.66
C ARG A 299 17.26 -6.66 -21.77
N LEU A 300 17.55 -5.96 -20.67
CA LEU A 300 18.58 -4.92 -20.65
C LEU A 300 19.99 -5.48 -20.90
N ARG A 301 20.31 -6.65 -20.31
CA ARG A 301 21.61 -7.33 -20.52
C ARG A 301 21.80 -7.76 -21.97
N ASP A 302 20.73 -8.26 -22.60
CA ASP A 302 20.72 -8.71 -24.00
C ASP A 302 20.86 -7.54 -24.98
N ILE A 303 20.12 -6.44 -24.75
CA ILE A 303 20.22 -5.21 -25.53
C ILE A 303 21.64 -4.66 -25.51
N LYS A 304 22.31 -4.69 -24.37
CA LYS A 304 23.71 -4.24 -24.25
C LYS A 304 24.65 -5.07 -25.10
N LYS A 305 24.44 -6.40 -25.18
CA LYS A 305 25.31 -7.33 -25.91
C LYS A 305 25.08 -7.30 -27.42
N ASN A 306 23.83 -7.16 -27.88
CA ASN A 306 23.42 -7.36 -29.27
C ASN A 306 22.73 -6.13 -29.87
N LYS A 307 23.39 -5.44 -30.80
CA LYS A 307 22.77 -4.34 -31.59
C LYS A 307 21.54 -4.78 -32.42
N SER A 308 21.41 -6.05 -32.77
CA SER A 308 20.28 -6.56 -33.54
C SER A 308 19.05 -6.92 -32.69
N ALA A 309 19.19 -7.07 -31.38
CA ALA A 309 18.09 -7.45 -30.49
C ALA A 309 16.96 -6.41 -30.43
N PHE A 310 17.23 -5.15 -30.78
CA PHE A 310 16.22 -4.08 -30.77
C PHE A 310 15.45 -3.91 -32.08
N ASN A 311 15.88 -4.53 -33.17
CA ASN A 311 15.18 -4.45 -34.47
C ASN A 311 14.08 -5.53 -34.65
N SER A 312 13.98 -6.52 -33.76
CA SER A 312 13.19 -7.73 -33.99
C SER A 312 11.82 -7.80 -33.28
N ARG A 313 11.46 -6.85 -32.45
CA ARG A 313 10.15 -6.86 -31.76
C ARG A 313 9.37 -5.58 -32.07
N LYS A 314 8.34 -5.71 -32.90
CA LYS A 314 7.28 -4.69 -33.01
C LYS A 314 6.46 -4.68 -31.71
N PRO A 315 6.02 -3.52 -31.20
CA PRO A 315 5.17 -3.46 -30.01
C PRO A 315 3.91 -4.30 -30.24
N ASN A 316 3.64 -5.21 -29.32
CA ASN A 316 2.48 -6.11 -29.43
C ASN A 316 1.23 -5.36 -28.90
N LEU A 317 0.73 -4.40 -29.66
CA LEU A 317 -0.52 -3.69 -29.41
C LEU A 317 -1.69 -4.61 -29.75
N GLY A 318 -2.08 -5.44 -28.80
CA GLY A 318 -3.35 -6.16 -28.82
C GLY A 318 -3.31 -7.58 -29.39
N ALA A 319 -2.89 -8.54 -28.61
CA ALA A 319 -3.22 -9.95 -28.83
C ALA A 319 -4.11 -10.48 -27.70
N LYS A 320 -5.39 -10.62 -27.98
CA LYS A 320 -6.25 -11.54 -27.21
C LYS A 320 -5.68 -12.95 -27.39
N ARG A 321 -4.97 -13.48 -26.40
CA ARG A 321 -4.45 -14.85 -26.45
C ARG A 321 -5.54 -15.83 -26.05
N SER A 322 -5.88 -16.72 -26.98
CA SER A 322 -6.56 -17.97 -26.69
C SER A 322 -5.59 -18.89 -25.92
N LEU A 323 -5.98 -19.28 -24.74
CA LEU A 323 -5.25 -20.23 -23.89
C LEU A 323 -5.30 -21.62 -24.52
N LYS A 324 -4.21 -22.07 -25.15
CA LYS A 324 -3.98 -23.51 -25.41
C LYS A 324 -3.55 -24.16 -24.07
N LYS A 325 -4.35 -25.13 -23.66
CA LYS A 325 -4.11 -25.96 -22.47
C LYS A 325 -2.83 -26.79 -22.65
N ILE A 326 -1.85 -26.59 -21.78
CA ILE A 326 -0.74 -27.51 -21.55
C ILE A 326 -1.04 -28.21 -20.21
N PRO A 327 -0.96 -29.54 -20.13
CA PRO A 327 -1.26 -30.25 -18.89
C PRO A 327 -0.12 -30.06 -17.90
N ILE A 328 -0.35 -29.23 -16.89
CA ILE A 328 0.52 -29.12 -15.71
C ILE A 328 0.00 -30.10 -14.69
N LEU A 329 0.78 -31.14 -14.41
CA LEU A 329 0.62 -32.00 -13.24
C LEU A 329 1.01 -31.19 -12.00
N GLY A 330 0.16 -30.24 -11.64
CA GLY A 330 0.27 -29.47 -10.42
C GLY A 330 -0.58 -30.11 -9.36
N LEU A 331 0.05 -30.73 -8.38
CA LEU A 331 -0.61 -31.21 -7.17
C LEU A 331 -1.16 -30.00 -6.42
N LEU A 332 -2.45 -29.72 -6.62
CA LEU A 332 -3.19 -28.63 -5.98
C LEU A 332 -3.38 -28.94 -4.50
N LEU A 333 -2.49 -28.44 -3.66
CA LEU A 333 -2.78 -28.21 -2.26
C LEU A 333 -3.58 -26.91 -2.11
N ALA A 334 -4.88 -26.99 -2.44
CA ALA A 334 -5.82 -26.03 -1.93
C ALA A 334 -6.05 -26.37 -0.45
N ILE A 335 -5.34 -25.73 0.46
CA ILE A 335 -5.76 -25.64 1.85
C ILE A 335 -6.99 -24.75 1.83
N SER A 336 -8.16 -25.39 1.80
CA SER A 336 -9.44 -24.73 1.86
C SER A 336 -9.57 -24.05 3.22
N HIS A 337 -9.73 -22.74 3.20
CA HIS A 337 -10.37 -22.05 4.29
C HIS A 337 -11.76 -22.64 4.46
N LEU A 338 -11.95 -23.31 5.57
CA LEU A 338 -13.28 -23.77 5.98
C LEU A 338 -14.03 -22.55 6.52
N PHE A 339 -14.63 -21.76 5.63
CA PHE A 339 -15.78 -20.97 6.01
C PHE A 339 -16.94 -21.96 6.16
N ILE A 340 -17.42 -22.10 7.39
CA ILE A 340 -18.70 -22.75 7.65
C ILE A 340 -19.76 -21.86 6.99
N HIS A 341 -20.16 -22.22 5.79
CA HIS A 341 -21.38 -21.70 5.20
C HIS A 341 -22.57 -22.38 5.89
N VAL A 342 -23.10 -21.74 6.92
CA VAL A 342 -24.48 -22.00 7.30
C VAL A 342 -25.31 -21.24 6.26
N GLY A 343 -25.81 -21.99 5.31
CA GLY A 343 -26.70 -21.43 4.29
C GLY A 343 -28.04 -21.05 4.90
N CYS A 344 -28.30 -19.77 4.97
CA CYS A 344 -29.66 -19.23 4.99
C CYS A 344 -29.75 -18.22 3.86
N LYS A 345 -30.15 -18.70 2.67
CA LYS A 345 -30.57 -17.84 1.57
C LYS A 345 -31.95 -17.28 1.89
N THR A 346 -32.00 -16.18 2.62
CA THR A 346 -33.15 -15.28 2.58
C THR A 346 -32.66 -13.99 1.92
N ASN A 347 -33.43 -13.49 0.95
CA ASN A 347 -33.16 -12.24 0.23
C ASN A 347 -33.21 -11.07 1.23
N THR A 348 -32.08 -10.78 1.89
CA THR A 348 -31.94 -9.69 2.87
C THR A 348 -32.15 -8.31 2.20
N LEU A 349 -31.86 -8.20 0.91
CA LEU A 349 -32.09 -6.98 0.12
C LEU A 349 -33.59 -6.66 -0.06
N ASP A 350 -34.46 -7.69 -0.16
CA ASP A 350 -35.91 -7.46 -0.29
C ASP A 350 -36.52 -7.01 1.04
N GLN A 351 -35.96 -7.42 2.19
CA GLN A 351 -36.39 -6.89 3.50
C GLN A 351 -35.96 -5.44 3.73
N ILE A 352 -34.86 -4.99 3.15
CA ILE A 352 -34.45 -3.58 3.22
C ILE A 352 -35.26 -2.70 2.26
N ARG A 353 -35.71 -3.24 1.11
CA ARG A 353 -36.49 -2.54 0.10
C ARG A 353 -38.02 -2.54 0.37
N GLY A 354 -38.50 -3.46 1.22
CA GLY A 354 -39.94 -3.72 1.39
C GLY A 354 -40.70 -2.71 2.25
N ASP A 355 -40.04 -1.75 2.90
CA ASP A 355 -40.69 -0.78 3.78
C ASP A 355 -40.61 0.63 3.17
N SER A 356 -41.34 0.82 2.05
CA SER A 356 -41.63 2.15 1.49
C SER A 356 -42.92 2.72 2.05
N SER A 357 -43.22 2.50 3.33
CA SER A 357 -44.19 3.34 4.02
C SER A 357 -43.49 4.69 4.27
N TYR A 358 -43.74 5.64 3.37
CA TYR A 358 -43.51 7.05 3.65
C TYR A 358 -44.38 7.40 4.86
N GLU A 359 -43.81 7.29 6.07
CA GLU A 359 -44.37 7.98 7.21
C GLU A 359 -44.33 9.46 6.88
N THR A 360 -45.47 10.05 6.75
CA THR A 360 -45.66 11.50 6.66
C THR A 360 -44.89 12.13 7.80
N THR A 361 -43.95 13.04 7.48
CA THR A 361 -43.26 13.86 8.48
C THR A 361 -44.29 14.39 9.46
N PRO A 362 -44.19 14.09 10.76
CA PRO A 362 -45.08 14.66 11.74
C PRO A 362 -44.96 16.18 11.68
N ALA A 363 -46.08 16.87 11.82
CA ALA A 363 -46.09 18.32 11.90
C ALA A 363 -45.16 18.76 13.04
N PHE A 364 -44.36 19.79 12.80
CA PHE A 364 -43.43 20.35 13.79
C PHE A 364 -44.13 20.60 15.12
N ASP A 365 -43.74 19.85 16.16
CA ASP A 365 -44.30 19.97 17.52
C ASP A 365 -43.34 20.86 18.33
N SER A 366 -43.74 22.09 18.65
CA SER A 366 -42.97 23.03 19.44
C SER A 366 -42.62 22.52 20.86
N SER A 367 -43.30 21.47 21.35
CA SER A 367 -43.02 20.84 22.64
C SER A 367 -41.73 20.00 22.65
N THR A 368 -41.11 19.77 21.47
CA THR A 368 -39.79 19.13 21.33
C THR A 368 -38.63 20.12 21.43
N LEU A 369 -38.88 21.43 21.55
CA LEU A 369 -37.86 22.43 21.77
C LEU A 369 -37.65 22.69 23.28
N PRO A 370 -36.38 22.84 23.72
CA PRO A 370 -36.09 23.15 25.10
C PRO A 370 -36.56 24.58 25.46
N ASN A 371 -37.20 24.73 26.60
CA ASN A 371 -37.41 26.06 27.21
C ASN A 371 -36.08 26.61 27.76
N VAL A 372 -36.07 27.85 28.27
CA VAL A 372 -34.82 28.52 28.77
C VAL A 372 -34.18 27.77 29.94
N GLN A 373 -34.96 27.19 30.83
CA GLN A 373 -34.49 26.40 31.95
C GLN A 373 -33.87 25.07 31.47
N GLU A 374 -34.59 24.34 30.63
CA GLU A 374 -34.11 23.08 30.02
C GLU A 374 -32.86 23.29 29.20
N ALA A 375 -32.74 24.39 28.44
CA ALA A 375 -31.52 24.72 27.70
C ALA A 375 -30.32 24.96 28.65
N GLY A 376 -30.55 25.60 29.82
CA GLY A 376 -29.55 25.74 30.85
C GLY A 376 -29.10 24.39 31.45
N GLN A 377 -30.06 23.53 31.79
CA GLN A 377 -29.80 22.18 32.31
C GLN A 377 -29.08 21.30 31.30
N LEU A 378 -29.51 21.33 29.98
CA LEU A 378 -28.78 20.63 28.89
C LEU A 378 -27.34 21.08 28.77
N SER A 379 -27.08 22.41 28.86
CA SER A 379 -25.72 22.95 28.84
C SER A 379 -24.89 22.44 30.00
N GLN A 380 -25.46 22.40 31.22
CA GLN A 380 -24.79 21.87 32.40
C GLN A 380 -24.51 20.37 32.30
N ALA A 381 -25.48 19.58 31.79
CA ALA A 381 -25.29 18.14 31.56
C ALA A 381 -24.17 17.87 30.56
N ASN A 382 -24.12 18.65 29.47
CA ASN A 382 -23.06 18.55 28.47
C ASN A 382 -21.68 18.91 29.04
N GLN A 383 -21.57 19.90 29.94
CA GLN A 383 -20.31 20.19 30.64
C GLN A 383 -19.84 19.00 31.51
N PHE A 384 -20.76 18.34 32.20
CA PHE A 384 -20.43 17.11 32.93
C PHE A 384 -20.02 15.98 32.00
N MET A 385 -20.65 15.83 30.84
CA MET A 385 -20.22 14.88 29.79
C MET A 385 -18.79 15.16 29.32
N GLU A 386 -18.45 16.42 29.05
CA GLU A 386 -17.11 16.82 28.61
C GLU A 386 -16.04 16.60 29.69
N SER A 387 -16.40 16.77 30.97
CA SER A 387 -15.52 16.50 32.11
C SER A 387 -15.42 15.01 32.48
N GLY A 388 -16.22 14.14 31.84
CA GLY A 388 -16.27 12.70 32.09
C GLY A 388 -17.12 12.32 33.32
N ASP A 389 -17.85 13.27 33.89
CA ASP A 389 -18.77 13.03 35.03
C ASP A 389 -20.14 12.57 34.54
N TYR A 390 -20.16 11.34 34.04
CA TYR A 390 -21.33 10.73 33.40
C TYR A 390 -22.50 10.51 34.36
N ASP A 391 -22.24 10.38 35.69
CA ASP A 391 -23.30 10.13 36.67
C ASP A 391 -24.10 11.42 36.94
N ASN A 392 -23.41 12.54 37.14
CA ASN A 392 -24.08 13.84 37.30
C ASN A 392 -24.78 14.27 36.00
N ALA A 393 -24.16 14.04 34.82
CA ALA A 393 -24.80 14.31 33.55
C ALA A 393 -26.11 13.49 33.38
N LEU A 394 -26.07 12.19 33.74
CA LEU A 394 -27.24 11.31 33.62
C LEU A 394 -28.38 11.76 34.52
N ASN A 395 -28.08 12.16 35.77
CA ASN A 395 -29.09 12.67 36.70
C ASN A 395 -29.82 13.89 36.12
N ILE A 396 -29.07 14.86 35.57
CA ILE A 396 -29.66 16.06 34.96
C ILE A 396 -30.53 15.70 33.75
N PHE A 397 -30.03 14.83 32.85
CA PHE A 397 -30.84 14.40 31.72
C PHE A 397 -32.14 13.67 32.15
N GLN A 398 -32.07 12.86 33.22
CA GLN A 398 -33.23 12.18 33.77
C GLN A 398 -34.24 13.18 34.44
N GLU A 399 -33.74 14.20 35.15
CA GLU A 399 -34.61 15.28 35.68
C GLU A 399 -35.31 16.01 34.55
N ILE A 400 -34.59 16.39 33.47
CA ILE A 400 -35.22 17.01 32.29
C ILE A 400 -36.31 16.11 31.71
N LEU A 401 -36.03 14.81 31.56
CA LEU A 401 -36.97 13.85 30.97
C LEU A 401 -38.19 13.52 31.87
N GLN A 402 -38.07 13.75 33.20
CA GLN A 402 -39.21 13.67 34.10
C GLN A 402 -40.18 14.84 33.89
N GLU A 403 -39.65 16.04 33.64
CA GLU A 403 -40.44 17.25 33.38
C GLU A 403 -40.92 17.31 31.92
N ASN A 404 -40.01 17.01 30.97
CA ASN A 404 -40.30 17.04 29.55
C ASN A 404 -39.81 15.77 28.83
N PRO A 405 -40.59 14.69 28.79
CA PRO A 405 -40.22 13.44 28.13
C PRO A 405 -40.12 13.55 26.59
N LYS A 406 -40.53 14.69 26.01
CA LYS A 406 -40.55 14.91 24.55
C LYS A 406 -39.28 15.67 24.05
N LEU A 407 -38.24 15.80 24.85
CA LEU A 407 -37.02 16.51 24.46
C LEU A 407 -36.01 15.53 23.87
N PRO A 408 -35.78 15.53 22.53
CA PRO A 408 -34.89 14.57 21.86
C PRO A 408 -33.43 14.66 22.33
N GLU A 409 -32.94 15.87 22.60
CA GLU A 409 -31.56 16.13 23.02
C GLU A 409 -31.23 15.44 24.35
N ALA A 410 -32.18 15.43 25.29
CA ALA A 410 -31.98 14.76 26.57
C ALA A 410 -31.91 13.23 26.41
N TRP A 411 -32.76 12.65 25.53
CA TRP A 411 -32.67 11.23 25.18
C TRP A 411 -31.37 10.89 24.47
N VAL A 412 -30.87 11.76 23.59
CA VAL A 412 -29.54 11.59 22.96
C VAL A 412 -28.44 11.57 24.02
N GLY A 413 -28.46 12.49 24.97
CA GLY A 413 -27.52 12.54 26.10
C GLY A 413 -27.52 11.25 26.92
N VAL A 414 -28.70 10.75 27.30
CA VAL A 414 -28.84 9.45 27.98
C VAL A 414 -28.25 8.33 27.12
N GLY A 415 -28.55 8.26 25.82
CA GLY A 415 -28.04 7.25 24.93
C GLY A 415 -26.52 7.27 24.80
N GLN A 416 -25.92 8.45 24.77
CA GLN A 416 -24.44 8.62 24.74
C GLN A 416 -23.80 8.12 26.03
N ILE A 417 -24.37 8.46 27.20
CA ILE A 417 -23.87 7.98 28.49
C ILE A 417 -23.99 6.46 28.61
N GLN A 418 -25.13 5.89 28.23
CA GLN A 418 -25.31 4.43 28.26
C GLN A 418 -24.34 3.72 27.30
N SER A 419 -24.05 4.32 26.14
CA SER A 419 -23.01 3.82 25.24
C SER A 419 -21.62 3.84 25.88
N HIS A 420 -21.27 4.89 26.64
CA HIS A 420 -20.02 4.96 27.40
C HIS A 420 -19.96 3.89 28.51
N LYS A 421 -21.08 3.65 29.18
CA LYS A 421 -21.22 2.59 30.19
C LYS A 421 -21.30 1.18 29.56
N GLN A 422 -21.27 1.08 28.22
CA GLN A 422 -21.39 -0.16 27.45
C GLN A 422 -22.76 -0.88 27.62
N ASP A 423 -23.77 -0.18 28.15
CA ASP A 423 -25.14 -0.70 28.16
C ASP A 423 -25.84 -0.37 26.85
N TRP A 424 -25.53 -1.18 25.85
CA TRP A 424 -26.00 -0.99 24.48
C TRP A 424 -27.50 -1.15 24.35
N THR A 425 -28.17 -1.88 25.26
CA THR A 425 -29.61 -2.07 25.26
C THR A 425 -30.33 -0.78 25.71
N GLN A 426 -29.86 -0.18 26.80
CA GLN A 426 -30.40 1.10 27.26
C GLN A 426 -30.04 2.23 26.29
N ALA A 427 -28.84 2.21 25.72
CA ALA A 427 -28.42 3.16 24.69
C ALA A 427 -29.36 3.12 23.47
N GLU A 428 -29.66 1.92 22.93
CA GLU A 428 -30.58 1.76 21.81
C GLU A 428 -31.97 2.27 22.15
N THR A 429 -32.49 1.96 23.34
CA THR A 429 -33.80 2.44 23.80
C THR A 429 -33.83 3.98 23.84
N ALA A 430 -32.83 4.61 24.43
CA ALA A 430 -32.75 6.07 24.52
C ALA A 430 -32.64 6.72 23.14
N PHE A 431 -31.76 6.26 22.27
CA PHE A 431 -31.64 6.77 20.90
C PHE A 431 -32.92 6.49 20.07
N SER A 432 -33.62 5.39 20.33
CA SER A 432 -34.88 5.08 19.68
C SER A 432 -35.98 6.07 20.08
N ASN A 433 -36.07 6.45 21.36
CA ASN A 433 -36.98 7.48 21.84
C ASN A 433 -36.65 8.84 21.21
N ALA A 434 -35.39 9.23 21.17
CA ALA A 434 -34.97 10.47 20.51
C ALA A 434 -35.33 10.47 19.01
N ALA A 435 -35.09 9.37 18.31
CA ALA A 435 -35.38 9.23 16.86
C ALA A 435 -36.90 9.15 16.57
N ALA A 436 -37.72 8.74 17.51
CA ALA A 436 -39.17 8.76 17.39
C ALA A 436 -39.72 10.17 17.58
N LEU A 437 -39.08 11.00 18.42
CA LEU A 437 -39.46 12.38 18.65
C LEU A 437 -39.00 13.32 17.53
N ASP A 438 -37.79 13.07 17.03
CA ASP A 438 -37.20 13.79 15.91
C ASP A 438 -36.49 12.80 14.95
N SER A 439 -37.16 12.47 13.86
CA SER A 439 -36.67 11.52 12.85
C SER A 439 -35.50 12.04 12.05
N GLU A 440 -35.30 13.38 12.02
CA GLU A 440 -34.16 14.05 11.33
C GLU A 440 -32.98 14.32 12.26
N ASN A 441 -33.06 13.89 13.52
CA ASN A 441 -31.93 14.00 14.46
C ASN A 441 -30.84 13.02 14.07
N PHE A 442 -29.76 13.56 13.52
CA PHE A 442 -28.60 12.76 13.09
C PHE A 442 -28.00 11.94 14.23
N ASP A 443 -27.79 12.56 15.41
CA ASP A 443 -27.10 11.94 16.54
C ASP A 443 -27.93 10.80 17.15
N ALA A 444 -29.27 10.94 17.16
CA ALA A 444 -30.19 9.88 17.54
C ALA A 444 -30.12 8.69 16.56
N GLN A 445 -30.22 8.95 15.26
CA GLN A 445 -30.18 7.88 14.24
C GLN A 445 -28.82 7.20 14.18
N PHE A 446 -27.73 7.96 14.22
CA PHE A 446 -26.37 7.43 14.18
C PHE A 446 -26.04 6.65 15.45
N GLY A 447 -26.37 7.20 16.65
CA GLY A 447 -26.18 6.52 17.93
C GLY A 447 -26.99 5.22 18.01
N ARG A 448 -28.24 5.24 17.53
CA ARG A 448 -29.08 4.04 17.43
C ARG A 448 -28.43 2.99 16.52
N GLY A 449 -27.92 3.40 15.36
CA GLY A 449 -27.22 2.51 14.44
C GLY A 449 -26.02 1.82 15.08
N LYS A 450 -25.20 2.57 15.84
CA LYS A 450 -24.06 2.02 16.59
C LYS A 450 -24.51 1.02 17.65
N ALA A 451 -25.50 1.35 18.47
CA ALA A 451 -26.01 0.46 19.50
C ALA A 451 -26.55 -0.85 18.90
N LEU A 452 -27.37 -0.75 17.84
CA LEU A 452 -27.91 -1.91 17.12
C LEU A 452 -26.82 -2.79 16.50
N GLN A 453 -25.75 -2.18 15.96
CA GLN A 453 -24.62 -2.91 15.39
C GLN A 453 -23.90 -3.73 16.45
N VAL A 454 -23.63 -3.16 17.63
CA VAL A 454 -23.00 -3.88 18.75
C VAL A 454 -23.90 -4.99 19.27
N LEU A 455 -25.23 -4.77 19.30
CA LEU A 455 -26.23 -5.79 19.63
C LEU A 455 -26.41 -6.86 18.52
N ASN A 456 -25.63 -6.81 17.46
CA ASN A 456 -25.69 -7.70 16.30
C ASN A 456 -27.05 -7.67 15.55
N ARG A 457 -27.79 -6.57 15.69
CA ARG A 457 -29.04 -6.31 14.95
C ARG A 457 -28.72 -5.53 13.67
N LEU A 458 -27.94 -6.16 12.77
CA LEU A 458 -27.27 -5.50 11.66
C LEU A 458 -28.24 -4.86 10.65
N VAL A 459 -29.38 -5.50 10.36
CA VAL A 459 -30.38 -4.94 9.43
C VAL A 459 -31.00 -3.65 9.98
N ASP A 460 -31.31 -3.64 11.26
CA ASP A 460 -31.85 -2.44 11.91
C ASP A 460 -30.79 -1.34 12.02
N ALA A 461 -29.53 -1.71 12.28
CA ALA A 461 -28.41 -0.77 12.27
C ALA A 461 -28.24 -0.09 10.91
N ILE A 462 -28.31 -0.84 9.80
CA ILE A 462 -28.24 -0.30 8.44
C ILE A 462 -29.40 0.67 8.18
N ARG A 463 -30.63 0.36 8.62
CA ARG A 463 -31.78 1.27 8.49
C ARG A 463 -31.52 2.57 9.25
N ALA A 464 -31.01 2.50 10.48
CA ALA A 464 -30.70 3.67 11.29
C ALA A 464 -29.57 4.51 10.66
N TYR A 465 -28.47 3.90 10.21
CA TYR A 465 -27.41 4.60 9.49
C TYR A 465 -27.89 5.22 8.19
N HIS A 466 -28.79 4.54 7.46
CA HIS A 466 -29.36 5.12 6.25
C HIS A 466 -30.14 6.40 6.56
N ARG A 467 -30.96 6.42 7.63
CA ARG A 467 -31.69 7.63 8.07
C ARG A 467 -30.68 8.73 8.49
N ALA A 468 -29.63 8.40 9.23
CA ALA A 468 -28.59 9.36 9.57
C ALA A 468 -27.93 9.96 8.31
N LEU A 469 -27.64 9.14 7.29
CA LEU A 469 -27.03 9.59 6.04
C LEU A 469 -28.01 10.38 5.13
N LEU A 470 -29.32 10.28 5.31
CA LEU A 470 -30.26 11.19 4.67
C LEU A 470 -30.13 12.61 5.21
N VAL A 471 -29.79 12.75 6.51
CA VAL A 471 -29.59 14.06 7.16
C VAL A 471 -28.21 14.61 6.85
N ARG A 472 -27.16 13.78 7.00
CA ARG A 472 -25.76 14.17 6.76
C ARG A 472 -25.09 13.18 5.80
N PRO A 473 -25.25 13.32 4.47
CA PRO A 473 -24.72 12.37 3.47
C PRO A 473 -23.19 12.25 3.46
N ASP A 474 -22.50 13.31 3.86
CA ASP A 474 -21.03 13.40 3.87
C ASP A 474 -20.43 13.20 5.26
N ASP A 475 -21.18 12.58 6.19
CA ASP A 475 -20.61 12.18 7.48
C ASP A 475 -19.71 10.96 7.29
N PHE A 476 -18.45 11.10 7.73
CA PHE A 476 -17.43 10.06 7.57
C PHE A 476 -17.76 8.81 8.40
N ASP A 477 -18.11 9.00 9.68
CA ASP A 477 -18.28 7.90 10.63
C ASP A 477 -19.56 7.11 10.30
N ALA A 478 -20.61 7.77 9.85
CA ALA A 478 -21.84 7.10 9.40
C ALA A 478 -21.60 6.26 8.13
N ASN A 479 -20.86 6.77 7.14
CA ASN A 479 -20.49 5.99 5.96
C ASN A 479 -19.57 4.82 6.33
N LEU A 480 -18.59 5.02 7.22
CA LEU A 480 -17.67 3.97 7.67
C LEU A 480 -18.42 2.83 8.39
N ASN A 481 -19.31 3.19 9.33
CA ASN A 481 -20.09 2.20 10.08
C ASN A 481 -21.11 1.48 9.20
N MET A 482 -21.72 2.18 8.25
CA MET A 482 -22.61 1.59 7.25
C MET A 482 -21.87 0.53 6.41
N ALA A 483 -20.65 0.85 5.93
CA ALA A 483 -19.81 -0.11 5.22
C ALA A 483 -19.47 -1.32 6.09
N THR A 484 -19.12 -1.09 7.36
CA THR A 484 -18.79 -2.16 8.32
C THR A 484 -20.00 -3.05 8.58
N ALA A 485 -21.19 -2.49 8.75
CA ALA A 485 -22.42 -3.25 8.96
C ALA A 485 -22.76 -4.14 7.75
N TYR A 486 -22.58 -3.63 6.53
CA TYR A 486 -22.74 -4.45 5.33
C TYR A 486 -21.70 -5.58 5.22
N LEU A 487 -20.44 -5.32 5.60
CA LEU A 487 -19.40 -6.36 5.63
C LEU A 487 -19.72 -7.46 6.65
N GLN A 488 -20.26 -7.11 7.80
CA GLN A 488 -20.70 -8.06 8.81
C GLN A 488 -21.90 -8.94 8.34
N LEU A 489 -22.67 -8.46 7.37
CA LEU A 489 -23.75 -9.22 6.71
C LEU A 489 -23.30 -9.99 5.47
N ASP A 490 -21.99 -10.04 5.17
CA ASP A 490 -21.44 -10.60 3.92
C ASP A 490 -21.94 -9.91 2.64
N GLU A 491 -22.51 -8.70 2.76
CA GLU A 491 -23.02 -7.89 1.65
C GLU A 491 -21.91 -6.98 1.07
N ALA A 492 -20.82 -7.61 0.63
CA ALA A 492 -19.61 -6.89 0.20
C ALA A 492 -19.87 -5.87 -0.93
N ARG A 493 -20.79 -6.16 -1.86
CA ARG A 493 -21.09 -5.24 -2.97
C ARG A 493 -21.78 -3.96 -2.48
N SER A 494 -22.65 -4.06 -1.51
CA SER A 494 -23.30 -2.93 -0.87
C SER A 494 -22.31 -2.12 -0.03
N ALA A 495 -21.39 -2.80 0.65
CA ALA A 495 -20.33 -2.18 1.45
C ALA A 495 -19.39 -1.29 0.61
N ILE A 496 -19.06 -1.67 -0.65
CA ILE A 496 -18.15 -0.92 -1.52
C ILE A 496 -18.56 0.55 -1.63
N VAL A 497 -19.84 0.85 -1.85
CA VAL A 497 -20.33 2.21 -2.08
C VAL A 497 -20.01 3.13 -0.88
N PHE A 498 -20.28 2.65 0.32
CA PHE A 498 -20.06 3.43 1.56
C PHE A 498 -18.59 3.46 1.97
N ALA A 499 -17.85 2.39 1.72
CA ALA A 499 -16.40 2.34 1.96
C ALA A 499 -15.64 3.28 1.00
N GLU A 500 -15.97 3.31 -0.30
CA GLU A 500 -15.41 4.28 -1.25
C GLU A 500 -15.72 5.72 -0.84
N LYS A 501 -16.96 5.98 -0.39
CA LYS A 501 -17.37 7.30 0.12
C LYS A 501 -16.55 7.68 1.35
N SER A 502 -16.34 6.77 2.31
CA SER A 502 -15.51 7.00 3.50
C SER A 502 -14.07 7.33 3.13
N VAL A 503 -13.47 6.57 2.21
CA VAL A 503 -12.11 6.86 1.72
C VAL A 503 -12.04 8.20 0.99
N LYS A 504 -13.09 8.60 0.25
CA LYS A 504 -13.15 9.91 -0.39
C LYS A 504 -13.23 11.05 0.62
N LEU A 505 -13.98 10.88 1.71
CA LEU A 505 -14.15 11.88 2.77
C LEU A 505 -12.90 12.04 3.62
N LYS A 506 -12.24 10.93 4.00
CA LYS A 506 -10.96 10.92 4.73
C LYS A 506 -9.95 9.99 4.03
N PRO A 507 -9.21 10.48 3.04
CA PRO A 507 -8.25 9.66 2.27
C PRO A 507 -7.09 9.10 3.08
N ASP A 508 -6.81 9.69 4.22
CA ASP A 508 -5.76 9.33 5.18
C ASP A 508 -6.23 8.35 6.28
N SER A 509 -7.49 7.92 6.23
CA SER A 509 -8.01 6.92 7.17
C SER A 509 -7.61 5.50 6.78
N GLY A 510 -6.64 4.92 7.51
CA GLY A 510 -6.26 3.51 7.32
C GLY A 510 -7.42 2.54 7.56
N VAL A 511 -8.29 2.83 8.53
CA VAL A 511 -9.47 1.99 8.83
C VAL A 511 -10.46 1.98 7.66
N ALA A 512 -10.75 3.14 7.05
CA ALA A 512 -11.63 3.21 5.88
C ALA A 512 -11.07 2.41 4.70
N ARG A 513 -9.74 2.46 4.51
CA ARG A 513 -9.06 1.67 3.47
C ARG A 513 -9.09 0.17 3.76
N ILE A 514 -8.95 -0.25 5.03
CA ILE A 514 -9.11 -1.67 5.39
C ILE A 514 -10.53 -2.14 5.04
N ASN A 515 -11.55 -1.39 5.40
CA ASN A 515 -12.94 -1.74 5.08
C ASN A 515 -13.17 -1.84 3.56
N LEU A 516 -12.63 -0.90 2.79
CA LEU A 516 -12.71 -0.94 1.33
C LEU A 516 -11.94 -2.14 0.76
N GLY A 517 -10.77 -2.45 1.31
CA GLY A 517 -9.99 -3.63 0.95
C GLY A 517 -10.75 -4.93 1.21
N VAL A 518 -11.37 -5.08 2.38
CA VAL A 518 -12.21 -6.25 2.72
C VAL A 518 -13.39 -6.35 1.76
N ALA A 519 -14.06 -5.24 1.45
CA ALA A 519 -15.17 -5.21 0.51
C ALA A 519 -14.75 -5.67 -0.89
N TYR A 520 -13.59 -5.25 -1.38
CA TYR A 520 -13.04 -5.70 -2.67
C TYR A 520 -12.63 -7.17 -2.63
N GLU A 521 -11.97 -7.63 -1.56
CA GLU A 521 -11.54 -9.04 -1.42
C GLU A 521 -12.74 -9.98 -1.46
N LEU A 522 -13.77 -9.72 -0.64
CA LEU A 522 -15.00 -10.50 -0.60
C LEU A 522 -15.81 -10.43 -1.92
N SER A 523 -15.63 -9.34 -2.69
CA SER A 523 -16.22 -9.21 -4.02
C SER A 523 -15.40 -9.87 -5.14
N GLY A 524 -14.34 -10.61 -4.81
CA GLY A 524 -13.47 -11.31 -5.77
C GLY A 524 -12.55 -10.39 -6.57
N LYS A 525 -12.17 -9.23 -6.01
CA LYS A 525 -11.27 -8.24 -6.63
C LYS A 525 -9.97 -8.11 -5.79
N PRO A 526 -9.15 -9.18 -5.66
CA PRO A 526 -8.02 -9.20 -4.73
C PRO A 526 -6.96 -8.13 -5.05
N ASP A 527 -6.73 -7.77 -6.32
CA ASP A 527 -5.74 -6.75 -6.68
C ASP A 527 -6.14 -5.34 -6.19
N LEU A 528 -7.46 -5.01 -6.25
CA LEU A 528 -7.97 -3.78 -5.65
C LEU A 528 -7.91 -3.81 -4.12
N ALA A 529 -8.16 -4.98 -3.52
CA ALA A 529 -8.01 -5.18 -2.08
C ALA A 529 -6.57 -4.95 -1.63
N ILE A 530 -5.59 -5.53 -2.33
CA ILE A 530 -4.16 -5.33 -2.07
C ILE A 530 -3.81 -3.85 -2.07
N GLN A 531 -4.22 -3.10 -3.10
CA GLN A 531 -3.97 -1.66 -3.17
C GLN A 531 -4.48 -0.92 -1.93
N GLN A 532 -5.69 -1.24 -1.46
CA GLN A 532 -6.25 -0.59 -0.29
C GLN A 532 -5.55 -1.01 1.00
N TYR A 533 -5.18 -2.28 1.14
CA TYR A 533 -4.46 -2.78 2.31
C TYR A 533 -3.02 -2.26 2.37
N GLU A 534 -2.30 -2.19 1.23
CA GLU A 534 -0.97 -1.56 1.15
C GLU A 534 -1.05 -0.09 1.57
N LEU A 535 -2.06 0.65 1.06
CA LEU A 535 -2.32 2.02 1.46
C LEU A 535 -2.68 2.17 2.96
N ALA A 536 -3.42 1.21 3.52
CA ALA A 536 -3.73 1.20 4.94
C ALA A 536 -2.46 0.96 5.79
N ALA A 537 -1.61 0.01 5.37
CA ALA A 537 -0.33 -0.27 6.04
C ALA A 537 0.66 0.90 5.96
N GLU A 538 0.50 1.79 4.97
CA GLU A 538 1.24 3.03 4.85
C GLU A 538 0.72 4.14 5.80
N LEU A 539 -0.57 4.14 6.12
CA LEU A 539 -1.23 5.19 6.90
C LEU A 539 -1.28 4.92 8.41
N MET A 540 -1.11 3.66 8.81
CA MET A 540 -1.15 3.25 10.20
C MET A 540 -0.14 2.15 10.47
N GLU A 541 0.20 1.92 11.72
CA GLU A 541 1.00 0.77 12.14
C GLU A 541 0.29 -0.53 11.72
N PRO A 542 0.96 -1.45 11.00
CA PRO A 542 0.33 -2.69 10.58
C PRO A 542 -0.13 -3.52 11.77
N THR A 543 -1.41 -3.88 11.77
CA THR A 543 -1.97 -4.80 12.78
C THR A 543 -1.87 -6.24 12.29
N PRO A 544 -1.86 -7.25 13.18
CA PRO A 544 -1.91 -8.66 12.77
C PRO A 544 -3.08 -8.98 11.85
N GLN A 545 -4.23 -8.30 12.02
CA GLN A 545 -5.39 -8.49 11.15
C GLN A 545 -5.13 -7.96 9.74
N LEU A 546 -4.58 -6.74 9.60
CA LEU A 546 -4.25 -6.15 8.30
C LEU A 546 -3.23 -7.01 7.55
N LEU A 547 -2.20 -7.52 8.24
CA LEU A 547 -1.20 -8.41 7.64
C LEU A 547 -1.80 -9.74 7.20
N THR A 548 -2.77 -10.25 7.96
CA THR A 548 -3.52 -11.45 7.58
C THR A 548 -4.36 -11.22 6.32
N ASN A 549 -5.03 -10.09 6.22
CA ASN A 549 -5.80 -9.71 5.03
C ASN A 549 -4.87 -9.53 3.81
N LEU A 550 -3.75 -8.82 3.98
CA LEU A 550 -2.71 -8.69 2.92
C LEU A 550 -2.22 -10.06 2.45
N LEU A 551 -1.90 -10.95 3.38
CA LEU A 551 -1.41 -12.29 3.06
C LEU A 551 -2.44 -13.09 2.26
N ASN A 552 -3.72 -13.03 2.64
CA ASN A 552 -4.81 -13.69 1.93
C ASN A 552 -4.99 -13.11 0.52
N ALA A 553 -4.99 -11.79 0.39
CA ALA A 553 -5.13 -11.11 -0.90
C ALA A 553 -3.92 -11.38 -1.82
N TYR A 554 -2.69 -11.37 -1.30
CA TYR A 554 -1.50 -11.78 -2.05
C TYR A 554 -1.56 -13.25 -2.49
N ALA A 555 -2.09 -14.14 -1.63
CA ALA A 555 -2.29 -15.54 -1.96
C ALA A 555 -3.26 -15.73 -3.14
N GLN A 556 -4.38 -15.01 -3.13
CA GLN A 556 -5.38 -15.02 -4.20
C GLN A 556 -4.80 -14.48 -5.53
N SER A 557 -4.01 -13.41 -5.47
CA SER A 557 -3.34 -12.80 -6.62
C SER A 557 -2.03 -13.51 -7.00
N LYS A 558 -1.65 -14.59 -6.30
CA LYS A 558 -0.41 -15.37 -6.53
C LYS A 558 0.88 -14.53 -6.34
N ARG A 559 0.82 -13.45 -5.60
CA ARG A 559 1.96 -12.61 -5.22
C ARG A 559 2.67 -13.21 -3.98
N TYR A 560 3.27 -14.38 -4.16
CA TYR A 560 3.74 -15.20 -3.04
C TYR A 560 4.97 -14.64 -2.33
N ARG A 561 5.78 -13.80 -2.99
CA ARG A 561 6.93 -13.16 -2.34
C ARG A 561 6.48 -12.11 -1.35
N GLU A 562 5.55 -11.28 -1.76
CA GLU A 562 4.94 -10.29 -0.89
C GLU A 562 4.17 -10.96 0.26
N ALA A 563 3.57 -12.13 0.01
CA ALA A 563 2.98 -12.94 1.06
C ALA A 563 4.03 -13.41 2.09
N VAL A 564 5.27 -13.75 1.68
CA VAL A 564 6.36 -14.08 2.62
C VAL A 564 6.70 -12.87 3.49
N ASN A 565 6.83 -11.68 2.90
CA ASN A 565 7.15 -10.46 3.65
C ASN A 565 6.07 -10.11 4.67
N ALA A 566 4.80 -10.20 4.27
CA ALA A 566 3.66 -9.99 5.18
C ALA A 566 3.64 -11.02 6.32
N ALA A 567 3.94 -12.30 6.00
CA ALA A 567 3.98 -13.37 7.00
C ALA A 567 5.15 -13.23 7.98
N LEU A 568 6.33 -12.77 7.53
CA LEU A 568 7.47 -12.47 8.40
C LEU A 568 7.12 -11.37 9.40
N LEU A 569 6.49 -10.30 8.93
CA LEU A 569 6.05 -9.23 9.81
C LEU A 569 4.94 -9.70 10.77
N LEU A 570 4.02 -10.54 10.29
CA LEU A 570 2.98 -11.13 11.13
C LEU A 570 3.58 -11.98 12.27
N VAL A 571 4.59 -12.80 11.98
CA VAL A 571 5.31 -13.58 13.00
C VAL A 571 6.01 -12.67 14.00
N LYS A 572 6.62 -11.57 13.55
CA LYS A 572 7.27 -10.58 14.44
C LYS A 572 6.27 -9.93 15.39
N LEU A 573 5.08 -9.56 14.92
CA LEU A 573 4.07 -8.88 15.74
C LEU A 573 3.22 -9.82 16.60
N ALA A 574 2.97 -11.01 16.12
CA ALA A 574 2.13 -12.01 16.77
C ALA A 574 2.72 -13.42 16.61
N PRO A 575 3.77 -13.78 17.39
CA PRO A 575 4.47 -15.05 17.26
C PRO A 575 3.63 -16.21 17.85
N ASN A 576 2.74 -16.77 17.05
CA ASN A 576 1.87 -17.90 17.41
C ASN A 576 1.82 -18.95 16.31
N ALA A 577 1.21 -20.11 16.58
CA ALA A 577 1.14 -21.23 15.63
C ALA A 577 0.54 -20.84 14.28
N ASN A 578 -0.51 -20.03 14.27
CA ASN A 578 -1.15 -19.58 13.03
C ASN A 578 -0.23 -18.69 12.18
N SER A 579 0.54 -17.80 12.81
CA SER A 579 1.49 -16.92 12.12
C SER A 579 2.62 -17.71 11.47
N TYR A 580 3.20 -18.66 12.19
CA TYR A 580 4.24 -19.56 11.66
C TYR A 580 3.70 -20.52 10.60
N GLU A 581 2.46 -20.99 10.72
CA GLU A 581 1.79 -21.77 9.68
C GLU A 581 1.70 -20.99 8.37
N ARG A 582 1.24 -19.73 8.44
CA ARG A 582 1.14 -18.85 7.28
C ARG A 582 2.51 -18.57 6.66
N LEU A 583 3.54 -18.38 7.48
CA LEU A 583 4.91 -18.22 7.01
C LEU A 583 5.42 -19.49 6.32
N GLY A 584 5.18 -20.66 6.91
CA GLY A 584 5.51 -21.95 6.30
C GLY A 584 4.82 -22.14 4.95
N TRP A 585 3.54 -21.78 4.87
CA TRP A 585 2.76 -21.80 3.64
C TRP A 585 3.34 -20.87 2.57
N ALA A 586 3.65 -19.62 2.94
CA ALA A 586 4.19 -18.64 2.02
C ALA A 586 5.55 -19.07 1.44
N TYR A 587 6.46 -19.59 2.28
CA TYR A 587 7.72 -20.16 1.83
C TYR A 587 7.54 -21.37 0.92
N PHE A 588 6.54 -22.23 1.19
CA PHE A 588 6.22 -23.35 0.30
C PHE A 588 5.85 -22.88 -1.12
N ARG A 589 5.05 -21.80 -1.21
CA ARG A 589 4.60 -21.25 -2.48
C ARG A 589 5.74 -20.64 -3.32
N VAL A 590 6.77 -20.09 -2.68
CA VAL A 590 8.01 -19.62 -3.36
C VAL A 590 9.05 -20.73 -3.52
N LYS A 591 8.70 -22.00 -3.21
CA LYS A 591 9.55 -23.19 -3.33
C LYS A 591 10.77 -23.19 -2.39
N ASN A 592 10.79 -22.37 -1.37
CA ASN A 592 11.80 -22.44 -0.31
C ASN A 592 11.34 -23.48 0.73
N TYR A 593 11.54 -24.74 0.41
CA TYR A 593 11.02 -25.88 1.19
C TYR A 593 11.71 -26.02 2.55
N GLU A 594 12.96 -25.61 2.68
CA GLU A 594 13.69 -25.64 3.94
C GLU A 594 13.06 -24.67 4.95
N ARG A 595 12.92 -23.39 4.59
CA ARG A 595 12.27 -22.39 5.44
C ARG A 595 10.79 -22.70 5.66
N SER A 596 10.12 -23.27 4.67
CA SER A 596 8.75 -23.75 4.81
C SER A 596 8.63 -24.80 5.91
N LEU A 597 9.47 -25.83 5.87
CA LEU A 597 9.49 -26.88 6.89
C LEU A 597 9.82 -26.33 8.28
N TRP A 598 10.78 -25.41 8.36
CA TRP A 598 11.11 -24.71 9.60
C TRP A 598 9.88 -23.97 10.17
N GLY A 599 9.19 -23.17 9.36
CA GLY A 599 8.01 -22.42 9.80
C GLY A 599 6.91 -23.33 10.34
N TYR A 600 6.61 -24.43 9.64
CA TYR A 600 5.62 -25.40 10.11
C TYR A 600 6.06 -26.14 11.39
N ARG A 601 7.37 -26.43 11.55
CA ARG A 601 7.90 -27.02 12.78
C ARG A 601 7.81 -26.08 13.96
N GLU A 602 8.08 -24.78 13.77
CA GLU A 602 7.87 -23.78 14.82
C GLU A 602 6.39 -23.67 15.21
N ALA A 603 5.47 -23.73 14.26
CA ALA A 603 4.04 -23.72 14.55
C ALA A 603 3.62 -24.92 15.42
N VAL A 604 4.05 -26.14 15.09
CA VAL A 604 3.70 -27.32 15.91
C VAL A 604 4.48 -27.39 17.23
N ARG A 605 5.62 -26.70 17.35
CA ARG A 605 6.34 -26.51 18.62
C ARG A 605 5.55 -25.60 19.57
N LEU A 606 4.94 -24.53 19.04
CA LEU A 606 4.12 -23.60 19.81
C LEU A 606 2.76 -24.19 20.18
N ASP A 607 2.14 -24.90 19.24
CA ASP A 607 0.88 -25.61 19.46
C ASP A 607 0.93 -27.01 18.83
N PRO A 608 1.24 -28.04 19.63
CA PRO A 608 1.27 -29.44 19.15
C PRO A 608 -0.07 -29.96 18.61
N LYS A 609 -1.19 -29.30 18.93
CA LYS A 609 -2.53 -29.64 18.43
C LYS A 609 -2.88 -28.96 17.12
N HIS A 610 -2.03 -28.07 16.64
CA HIS A 610 -2.28 -27.30 15.39
C HIS A 610 -2.16 -28.21 14.16
N TRP A 611 -3.24 -28.91 13.84
CA TRP A 611 -3.29 -29.90 12.76
C TRP A 611 -2.93 -29.34 11.37
N PRO A 612 -3.22 -28.06 10.99
CA PRO A 612 -2.81 -27.54 9.68
C PRO A 612 -1.29 -27.53 9.52
N SER A 613 -0.56 -27.22 10.59
CA SER A 613 0.90 -27.22 10.55
C SER A 613 1.49 -28.63 10.46
N TRP A 614 0.89 -29.62 11.09
CA TRP A 614 1.27 -31.02 10.87
C TRP A 614 1.09 -31.45 9.42
N ASN A 615 0.04 -30.99 8.74
CA ASN A 615 -0.11 -31.18 7.29
C ASN A 615 1.04 -30.52 6.52
N GLY A 616 1.40 -29.28 6.88
CA GLY A 616 2.53 -28.58 6.27
C GLY A 616 3.85 -29.32 6.43
N VAL A 617 4.13 -29.85 7.63
CA VAL A 617 5.31 -30.71 7.88
C VAL A 617 5.26 -31.94 6.99
N GLY A 618 4.14 -32.66 6.98
CA GLY A 618 3.97 -33.89 6.19
C GLY A 618 4.16 -33.65 4.69
N VAL A 619 3.59 -32.56 4.17
CA VAL A 619 3.71 -32.19 2.75
C VAL A 619 5.15 -31.83 2.38
N ASN A 620 5.88 -31.08 3.21
CA ASN A 620 7.28 -30.75 2.94
C ASN A 620 8.17 -32.00 2.93
N LEU A 621 8.00 -32.90 3.91
CA LEU A 621 8.74 -34.15 3.97
C LEU A 621 8.41 -35.09 2.81
N LEU A 622 7.12 -35.20 2.45
CA LEU A 622 6.67 -35.93 1.28
C LEU A 622 7.28 -35.37 -0.01
N ASN A 623 7.29 -34.04 -0.15
CA ASN A 623 7.87 -33.36 -1.30
C ASN A 623 9.38 -33.64 -1.40
N ALA A 624 10.11 -33.57 -0.29
CA ALA A 624 11.54 -33.91 -0.24
C ALA A 624 11.79 -35.38 -0.63
N TRP A 625 10.98 -36.30 -0.14
CA TRP A 625 11.06 -37.71 -0.50
C TRP A 625 10.79 -37.97 -1.99
N VAL A 626 9.79 -37.30 -2.56
CA VAL A 626 9.45 -37.43 -4.00
C VAL A 626 10.57 -36.86 -4.86
N ILE A 627 11.10 -35.67 -4.53
CA ILE A 627 12.21 -35.03 -5.27
C ILE A 627 13.48 -35.88 -5.16
N GLY A 628 13.75 -36.50 -3.99
CA GLY A 628 14.87 -37.42 -3.76
C GLY A 628 14.71 -38.80 -4.40
N GLY A 629 13.78 -38.98 -5.34
CA GLY A 629 13.60 -40.25 -6.06
C GLY A 629 12.92 -41.36 -5.28
N LYS A 630 12.26 -41.05 -4.14
CA LYS A 630 11.51 -41.98 -3.28
C LYS A 630 12.35 -43.06 -2.60
N THR A 631 13.62 -42.80 -2.37
CA THR A 631 14.58 -43.79 -1.82
C THR A 631 14.78 -43.68 -0.33
N ASP A 632 14.55 -42.48 0.26
CA ASP A 632 14.78 -42.23 1.70
C ASP A 632 13.56 -42.68 2.54
N VAL A 633 13.68 -43.85 3.16
CA VAL A 633 12.64 -44.44 4.05
C VAL A 633 12.38 -43.58 5.29
N ASN A 634 13.37 -42.82 5.77
CA ASN A 634 13.19 -41.94 6.93
C ASN A 634 12.31 -40.74 6.60
N LEU A 635 12.48 -40.16 5.42
CA LEU A 635 11.60 -39.08 4.95
C LEU A 635 10.16 -39.58 4.75
N GLN A 636 10.01 -40.78 4.17
CA GLN A 636 8.70 -41.40 3.98
C GLN A 636 7.98 -41.65 5.34
N SER A 637 8.64 -42.28 6.30
CA SER A 637 8.08 -42.57 7.62
C SER A 637 7.77 -41.30 8.42
N SER A 638 8.65 -40.29 8.32
CA SER A 638 8.44 -38.97 8.95
C SER A 638 7.24 -38.23 8.36
N ALA A 639 7.06 -38.27 7.04
CA ALA A 639 5.88 -37.70 6.38
C ALA A 639 4.58 -38.40 6.83
N LYS A 640 4.59 -39.74 6.90
CA LYS A 640 3.48 -40.53 7.44
C LYS A 640 3.12 -40.10 8.85
N SER A 641 4.12 -40.09 9.76
CA SER A 641 3.90 -39.72 11.17
C SER A 641 3.31 -38.33 11.32
N ALA A 642 3.76 -37.34 10.50
CA ALA A 642 3.21 -36.01 10.53
C ALA A 642 1.72 -35.98 10.10
N PHE A 643 1.36 -36.69 9.04
CA PHE A 643 -0.04 -36.82 8.62
C PHE A 643 -0.91 -37.55 9.65
N GLU A 644 -0.40 -38.61 10.27
CA GLU A 644 -1.12 -39.35 11.34
C GLU A 644 -1.40 -38.43 12.54
N ARG A 645 -0.41 -37.62 12.97
CA ARG A 645 -0.61 -36.61 14.02
C ARG A 645 -1.67 -35.58 13.65
N SER A 646 -1.70 -35.16 12.40
CA SER A 646 -2.74 -34.24 11.91
C SER A 646 -4.12 -34.88 11.96
N LEU A 647 -4.26 -36.14 11.51
CA LEU A 647 -5.52 -36.88 11.52
C LEU A 647 -6.00 -37.21 12.94
N GLN A 648 -5.09 -37.41 13.91
CA GLN A 648 -5.46 -37.55 15.33
C GLN A 648 -6.14 -36.29 15.88
N GLN A 649 -5.75 -35.10 15.44
CA GLN A 649 -6.35 -33.82 15.89
C GLN A 649 -7.62 -33.47 15.10
N ASN A 650 -7.65 -33.79 13.81
CA ASN A 650 -8.81 -33.62 12.94
C ASN A 650 -8.93 -34.81 11.98
N PRO A 651 -9.82 -35.77 12.28
CA PRO A 651 -10.01 -36.97 11.45
C PRO A 651 -10.63 -36.69 10.08
N GLU A 652 -11.40 -35.60 9.94
CA GLU A 652 -12.14 -35.29 8.72
C GLU A 652 -11.28 -34.55 7.69
N GLN A 653 -10.25 -35.24 7.19
CA GLN A 653 -9.33 -34.68 6.19
C GLN A 653 -9.17 -35.61 4.97
N PRO A 654 -10.14 -35.66 4.06
CA PRO A 654 -10.12 -36.60 2.93
C PRO A 654 -8.91 -36.39 2.00
N LYS A 655 -8.38 -35.18 1.91
CA LYS A 655 -7.18 -34.86 1.10
C LYS A 655 -5.93 -35.53 1.71
N VAL A 656 -5.76 -35.47 3.01
CA VAL A 656 -4.63 -36.10 3.72
C VAL A 656 -4.72 -37.62 3.60
N ALA A 657 -5.90 -38.18 3.83
CA ALA A 657 -6.15 -39.62 3.63
C ALA A 657 -5.82 -40.06 2.19
N LYS A 658 -6.19 -39.28 1.22
CA LYS A 658 -5.84 -39.51 -0.20
C LYS A 658 -4.33 -39.48 -0.45
N LEU A 659 -3.59 -38.55 0.18
CA LEU A 659 -2.12 -38.50 0.06
C LEU A 659 -1.48 -39.77 0.64
N ILE A 660 -1.86 -40.17 1.85
CA ILE A 660 -1.36 -41.39 2.48
C ILE A 660 -1.59 -42.61 1.57
N LYS A 661 -2.80 -42.77 1.05
CA LYS A 661 -3.15 -43.87 0.13
C LYS A 661 -2.36 -43.80 -1.18
N THR A 662 -2.26 -42.62 -1.80
CA THR A 662 -1.63 -42.44 -3.11
C THR A 662 -0.13 -42.74 -3.06
N PHE A 663 0.55 -42.28 -2.02
CA PHE A 663 1.99 -42.45 -1.87
C PHE A 663 2.38 -43.68 -1.03
N LYS A 664 1.40 -44.51 -0.61
CA LYS A 664 1.60 -45.70 0.21
C LYS A 664 2.45 -45.43 1.46
N LEU A 665 2.12 -44.34 2.16
CA LEU A 665 2.78 -43.91 3.38
C LEU A 665 2.42 -44.83 4.56
#